data_e4ff6bf8a46d1dc051cdde27fe35e0a3
#
_entry.id   e4ff6bf8a46d1dc051cdde27fe35e0a3
#
_cell.length_a   1.000
_cell.length_b   1.000
_cell.length_c   1.000
_cell.angle_alpha   90.00
_cell.angle_beta   90.00
_cell.angle_gamma   90.00
#
_symmetry.space_group_name_H-M   'P 1'
#
loop_
_entity.id
_entity.type
_entity.pdbx_description
1 polymer ?
#
loop_
_entity_poly.entity_id
_entity_poly.type
_entity_poly.pdbx_seq_one_letter_code
_entity_poly.pdbx_strand_id
1 'polypeptide(L)'
;MNRFFTILSMAAVVFAACDKENETPGQKIDPAELVEVTFDISAKTNQFADVQNVSTKTEIKEDGTVLWSVGDKVSVFYKVNGETGSSESEAITAESIKTDGSASITVKVPAAFTLEQFEGTRSLSAVYPFDATATFEGGKINVSAPKVQDGTFAHASLSVAEWNGTNSLKFENQCGLLRIEAVDAATSKITLKSADADVVTLNVSGAGTYYAAVAPSTLEGFSVVLTDAEGEELAKKVTAKSLVVEKGHVLPLGKIVGFDDRFYVSAEAKGRKDGSNWDNAAGLTELKALLAKGAVMNVYMSSGTYSVEDALVSEAEGADFSVYGGYSADAKAASLSGRDAKVNATIFDGGGKSQIWLTKKGNVLFDGLTFQNGFSAKDNGGALVFNGTGVTGNVVDCVFEGNKVTDGTNSTQYLSGGAIHVFEAKVTVENSSFSKNYGRNGGSLFTNNAKAELTVKGCTFTEDYALNTGGSINNSNGTQTIENCMFTGCYTLGGNKAGIGGAIHVNGASAVQAVKDCRFTECEAARNKSYLKNDYGDGGNGGGAISVQNACLDVIGCTFDGNKGVIGSAMFLQSGDGLVRVTDCVFKNNKGASRGLIQTNGKAVLFMNNCQIYDNTMRTNQWGTVIHGANPSVVCMNNCSIHNNVSQQAGGTSVCLNNDGFTVVVNTTAVGENAKSLCRSNNNTTSHSFSLYDNCILANKHANGLIFAKEANSSVKLYNDIIGPKATNTDGSWLVKNNVVVDSELSFCNGASFDSSKGYWKWNGPSASFTKAKEADIITRLNGAFAPKFVEWVNSLGGFNKDQLGTARTTSGTWPGSVELK
;
A
#
# COMPACT_ATOMS: atom_id res chain seq x y z
N MET A 1 -54.99 -12.14 -67.42
CA MET A 1 -55.31 -11.04 -68.36
C MET A 1 -54.71 -9.74 -67.84
N ASN A 2 -53.59 -9.36 -68.51
CA ASN A 2 -53.16 -8.00 -68.87
C ASN A 2 -53.13 -6.93 -67.74
N ARG A 3 -52.10 -6.15 -67.55
CA ARG A 3 -51.02 -5.64 -68.49
C ARG A 3 -49.88 -5.08 -67.60
N PHE A 4 -48.70 -5.29 -68.16
CA PHE A 4 -47.45 -4.56 -67.80
C PHE A 4 -47.63 -3.04 -67.92
N PHE A 5 -47.07 -2.28 -66.99
CA PHE A 5 -46.51 -0.98 -67.33
C PHE A 5 -45.18 -0.87 -66.70
N THR A 6 -44.17 -1.04 -67.51
CA THR A 6 -42.76 -0.68 -67.21
C THR A 6 -42.70 0.83 -67.30
N ILE A 7 -42.37 1.52 -66.25
CA ILE A 7 -41.85 2.89 -66.31
C ILE A 7 -40.37 2.83 -65.99
N LEU A 8 -39.63 2.94 -67.09
CA LEU A 8 -38.17 3.16 -67.07
C LEU A 8 -37.95 4.64 -66.73
N SER A 9 -37.62 4.99 -65.56
CA SER A 9 -37.09 6.34 -65.27
C SER A 9 -35.61 6.33 -65.60
N MET A 10 -35.26 6.70 -66.80
CA MET A 10 -33.92 7.13 -67.19
C MET A 10 -33.60 8.39 -66.41
N ALA A 11 -32.68 8.35 -65.49
CA ALA A 11 -31.91 9.51 -65.06
C ALA A 11 -31.02 9.89 -66.24
N ALA A 12 -31.51 10.77 -67.05
CA ALA A 12 -30.76 11.34 -68.18
C ALA A 12 -29.73 12.28 -67.64
N VAL A 13 -28.48 11.82 -67.55
CA VAL A 13 -27.35 12.76 -67.62
C VAL A 13 -27.40 13.29 -69.07
N VAL A 14 -27.86 14.51 -69.29
CA VAL A 14 -27.85 15.18 -70.56
C VAL A 14 -26.41 15.52 -70.90
N PHE A 15 -25.70 14.60 -71.58
CA PHE A 15 -24.58 14.99 -72.40
C PHE A 15 -25.14 15.65 -73.65
N ALA A 16 -25.04 16.95 -73.75
CA ALA A 16 -25.28 17.64 -75.04
C ALA A 16 -24.18 17.19 -75.99
N ALA A 17 -24.53 16.35 -76.93
CA ALA A 17 -23.72 16.08 -78.09
C ALA A 17 -23.64 17.40 -78.91
N CYS A 18 -22.43 17.91 -79.08
CA CYS A 18 -22.17 19.06 -80.00
C CYS A 18 -22.36 18.63 -81.38
N ASP A 19 -23.48 19.04 -81.99
CA ASP A 19 -23.52 19.36 -83.42
C ASP A 19 -23.01 20.75 -83.63
N LYS A 20 -21.99 20.90 -84.40
CA LYS A 20 -21.42 22.16 -84.80
C LYS A 20 -22.48 22.98 -85.60
N GLU A 21 -22.82 24.12 -85.07
CA GLU A 21 -23.04 25.43 -85.70
C GLU A 21 -23.97 26.27 -84.85
N ASN A 22 -23.45 27.09 -84.01
CA ASN A 22 -23.77 28.40 -83.50
C ASN A 22 -23.25 28.59 -82.11
N GLU A 23 -22.20 29.42 -82.04
CA GLU A 23 -21.61 29.86 -80.72
C GLU A 23 -22.60 30.76 -80.00
N THR A 24 -23.25 30.15 -79.00
CA THR A 24 -23.79 30.91 -77.88
C THR A 24 -22.66 30.82 -76.72
N PRO A 25 -22.33 31.95 -76.06
CA PRO A 25 -21.28 31.92 -75.08
C PRO A 25 -21.63 30.89 -74.05
N GLY A 26 -20.79 29.83 -73.92
CA GLY A 26 -20.94 28.77 -72.92
C GLY A 26 -20.96 29.38 -71.54
N GLN A 27 -22.00 29.12 -70.77
CA GLN A 27 -22.10 29.43 -69.39
C GLN A 27 -20.91 28.73 -68.67
N LYS A 28 -19.91 29.50 -68.24
CA LYS A 28 -18.83 28.96 -67.46
C LYS A 28 -19.42 28.47 -66.12
N ILE A 29 -19.48 27.16 -65.96
CA ILE A 29 -19.86 26.56 -64.70
C ILE A 29 -18.85 27.05 -63.69
N ASP A 30 -19.29 27.71 -62.62
CA ASP A 30 -18.45 28.09 -61.50
C ASP A 30 -18.02 26.79 -60.77
N PRO A 31 -16.74 26.45 -60.72
CA PRO A 31 -16.29 25.23 -60.04
C PRO A 31 -16.66 25.18 -58.59
N ALA A 32 -16.98 26.31 -57.97
CA ALA A 32 -17.40 26.41 -56.56
C ALA A 32 -18.92 26.28 -56.36
N GLU A 33 -19.71 26.36 -57.46
CA GLU A 33 -21.15 26.16 -57.38
C GLU A 33 -21.51 24.73 -56.95
N LEU A 34 -22.38 24.59 -55.94
CA LEU A 34 -22.83 23.30 -55.43
C LEU A 34 -23.87 22.68 -56.37
N VAL A 35 -23.57 21.52 -56.93
CA VAL A 35 -24.42 20.74 -57.79
C VAL A 35 -24.69 19.34 -57.20
N GLU A 36 -25.82 18.77 -57.58
CA GLU A 36 -26.15 17.41 -57.22
C GLU A 36 -25.31 16.42 -58.06
N VAL A 37 -24.57 15.54 -57.35
CA VAL A 37 -23.77 14.46 -57.95
C VAL A 37 -24.18 13.12 -57.36
N THR A 38 -24.40 12.14 -58.23
CA THR A 38 -24.70 10.79 -57.81
C THR A 38 -23.41 9.97 -57.80
N PHE A 39 -23.10 9.35 -56.66
CA PHE A 39 -22.01 8.39 -56.53
C PHE A 39 -22.56 6.98 -56.32
N ASP A 40 -21.96 6.02 -56.98
CA ASP A 40 -22.16 4.64 -56.65
C ASP A 40 -21.27 4.24 -55.46
N ILE A 41 -21.87 3.77 -54.40
CA ILE A 41 -21.19 3.34 -53.20
C ILE A 41 -21.19 1.81 -53.10
N SER A 42 -20.05 1.25 -52.78
CA SER A 42 -19.94 -0.19 -52.62
C SER A 42 -19.52 -0.59 -51.22
N ALA A 43 -20.27 -1.57 -50.71
CA ALA A 43 -19.97 -2.18 -49.43
C ALA A 43 -19.05 -3.40 -49.57
N LYS A 44 -18.71 -3.81 -50.77
CA LYS A 44 -17.94 -5.06 -51.03
C LYS A 44 -16.49 -5.05 -50.57
N THR A 45 -15.93 -3.91 -50.26
CA THR A 45 -14.54 -3.84 -49.80
C THR A 45 -14.39 -3.97 -48.30
N ASN A 46 -15.50 -4.08 -47.58
CA ASN A 46 -15.51 -4.18 -46.12
C ASN A 46 -15.93 -5.57 -45.66
N GLN A 47 -15.19 -6.59 -46.13
CA GLN A 47 -15.36 -7.92 -45.58
C GLN A 47 -14.80 -7.93 -44.18
N PHE A 48 -15.67 -8.15 -43.20
CA PHE A 48 -15.23 -8.58 -41.89
C PHE A 48 -14.88 -10.06 -41.99
N ALA A 49 -13.61 -10.38 -41.91
CA ALA A 49 -13.15 -11.76 -41.85
C ALA A 49 -13.71 -12.43 -40.57
N ASP A 50 -14.06 -13.72 -40.69
CA ASP A 50 -14.46 -14.60 -39.59
C ASP A 50 -15.88 -14.43 -39.00
N VAL A 51 -16.85 -14.01 -39.76
CA VAL A 51 -18.25 -14.00 -39.30
C VAL A 51 -18.93 -15.35 -39.57
N GLN A 52 -19.10 -16.16 -38.53
CA GLN A 52 -19.99 -17.33 -38.60
C GLN A 52 -21.31 -17.00 -37.88
N ASN A 53 -22.45 -17.12 -38.62
CA ASN A 53 -23.83 -17.06 -38.15
C ASN A 53 -24.28 -15.73 -37.50
N VAL A 54 -24.59 -14.72 -38.29
CA VAL A 54 -25.21 -13.47 -37.79
C VAL A 54 -26.54 -13.22 -38.50
N SER A 55 -27.63 -13.20 -37.70
CA SER A 55 -28.89 -12.64 -38.14
C SER A 55 -29.10 -11.29 -37.44
N THR A 56 -28.96 -10.18 -38.14
CA THR A 56 -29.23 -8.83 -37.62
C THR A 56 -29.92 -7.94 -38.63
N LYS A 57 -30.56 -6.87 -38.18
CA LYS A 57 -31.40 -5.99 -39.00
C LYS A 57 -30.68 -5.06 -39.97
N THR A 58 -29.36 -4.93 -39.86
CA THR A 58 -28.48 -4.40 -40.91
C THR A 58 -27.64 -5.61 -41.30
N GLU A 59 -27.85 -6.12 -42.51
CA GLU A 59 -27.39 -7.47 -42.83
C GLU A 59 -25.89 -7.50 -43.08
N ILE A 60 -25.14 -8.13 -42.21
CA ILE A 60 -23.91 -8.79 -42.62
C ILE A 60 -24.33 -10.15 -43.20
N LYS A 61 -23.98 -10.44 -44.43
CA LYS A 61 -24.10 -11.76 -45.00
C LYS A 61 -23.12 -12.72 -44.29
N GLU A 62 -23.38 -14.01 -44.37
CA GLU A 62 -22.50 -15.06 -43.86
C GLU A 62 -21.05 -14.98 -44.38
N ASP A 63 -20.84 -14.30 -45.53
CA ASP A 63 -19.52 -14.03 -46.11
C ASP A 63 -18.84 -12.75 -45.62
N GLY A 64 -19.41 -12.06 -44.60
CA GLY A 64 -18.88 -10.83 -44.04
C GLY A 64 -19.17 -9.56 -44.87
N THR A 65 -19.99 -9.66 -45.93
CA THR A 65 -20.36 -8.51 -46.76
C THR A 65 -21.34 -7.62 -46.00
N VAL A 66 -21.03 -6.31 -45.89
CA VAL A 66 -21.92 -5.30 -45.34
C VAL A 66 -22.86 -4.80 -46.44
N LEU A 67 -24.17 -4.81 -46.19
CA LEU A 67 -25.17 -4.29 -47.08
C LEU A 67 -25.66 -2.92 -46.66
N TRP A 68 -25.88 -2.05 -47.63
CA TRP A 68 -26.57 -0.77 -47.40
C TRP A 68 -28.05 -0.99 -47.08
N SER A 69 -28.56 -0.20 -46.16
CA SER A 69 -29.96 -0.26 -45.72
C SER A 69 -30.72 1.01 -46.08
N VAL A 70 -32.03 0.87 -46.23
CA VAL A 70 -32.92 2.00 -46.43
C VAL A 70 -32.82 2.92 -45.20
N GLY A 71 -32.57 4.20 -45.46
CA GLY A 71 -32.39 5.22 -44.42
C GLY A 71 -30.95 5.56 -44.12
N ASP A 72 -29.98 4.74 -44.57
CA ASP A 72 -28.56 5.07 -44.39
C ASP A 72 -28.20 6.39 -45.05
N LYS A 73 -27.29 7.14 -44.43
CA LYS A 73 -26.76 8.41 -44.93
C LYS A 73 -25.23 8.40 -44.80
N VAL A 74 -24.61 9.22 -45.64
CA VAL A 74 -23.17 9.38 -45.76
C VAL A 74 -22.82 10.86 -45.65
N SER A 75 -21.81 11.19 -44.83
CA SER A 75 -21.19 12.51 -44.80
C SER A 75 -20.11 12.61 -45.88
N VAL A 76 -20.10 13.67 -46.64
CA VAL A 76 -19.09 13.93 -47.66
C VAL A 76 -18.33 15.18 -47.34
N PHE A 77 -17.04 15.11 -47.34
CA PHE A 77 -16.10 16.23 -47.11
C PHE A 77 -15.30 16.47 -48.37
N TYR A 78 -15.18 17.72 -48.76
CA TYR A 78 -14.47 18.07 -49.99
C TYR A 78 -13.53 19.24 -49.78
N LYS A 79 -12.52 19.33 -50.62
CA LYS A 79 -11.60 20.46 -50.76
C LYS A 79 -11.38 20.80 -52.21
N VAL A 80 -11.58 22.04 -52.57
CA VAL A 80 -11.34 22.61 -53.92
C VAL A 80 -10.49 23.86 -53.82
N ASN A 81 -9.31 23.86 -54.42
CA ASN A 81 -8.37 24.99 -54.44
C ASN A 81 -8.03 25.55 -53.06
N GLY A 82 -8.03 24.67 -52.03
CA GLY A 82 -7.71 25.07 -50.67
C GLY A 82 -8.94 25.31 -49.78
N GLU A 83 -10.09 25.60 -50.34
CA GLU A 83 -11.34 25.76 -49.59
C GLU A 83 -11.98 24.42 -49.27
N THR A 84 -12.47 24.26 -48.05
CA THR A 84 -13.08 23.04 -47.56
C THR A 84 -14.56 23.22 -47.31
N GLY A 85 -15.33 22.17 -47.53
CA GLY A 85 -16.73 22.12 -47.20
C GLY A 85 -17.19 20.67 -46.92
N SER A 86 -18.44 20.56 -46.48
CA SER A 86 -19.07 19.24 -46.22
C SER A 86 -20.52 19.26 -46.69
N SER A 87 -21.03 18.09 -46.99
CA SER A 87 -22.40 17.85 -47.39
C SER A 87 -22.88 16.50 -46.86
N GLU A 88 -24.16 16.40 -46.66
CA GLU A 88 -24.84 15.15 -46.27
C GLU A 88 -25.53 14.56 -47.50
N SER A 89 -25.49 13.20 -47.64
CA SER A 89 -26.28 12.55 -48.68
C SER A 89 -27.76 12.55 -48.31
N GLU A 90 -28.60 12.44 -49.33
CA GLU A 90 -29.97 12.00 -49.09
C GLU A 90 -29.96 10.56 -48.50
N ALA A 91 -31.02 10.24 -47.77
CA ALA A 91 -31.18 8.88 -47.25
C ALA A 91 -31.29 7.85 -48.39
N ILE A 92 -30.61 6.73 -48.25
CA ILE A 92 -30.69 5.63 -49.17
C ILE A 92 -32.12 5.09 -49.22
N THR A 93 -32.68 4.96 -50.43
CA THR A 93 -34.01 4.42 -50.67
C THR A 93 -33.92 2.95 -51.15
N ALA A 94 -35.01 2.21 -51.08
CA ALA A 94 -35.05 0.83 -51.60
C ALA A 94 -34.70 0.74 -53.08
N GLU A 95 -35.00 1.78 -53.89
CA GLU A 95 -34.72 1.85 -55.31
C GLU A 95 -33.25 2.15 -55.59
N SER A 96 -32.55 2.82 -54.67
CA SER A 96 -31.10 3.10 -54.79
C SER A 96 -30.21 1.90 -54.44
N ILE A 97 -30.76 0.85 -53.81
CA ILE A 97 -29.99 -0.35 -53.45
C ILE A 97 -30.02 -1.33 -54.63
N LYS A 98 -28.83 -1.70 -55.12
CA LYS A 98 -28.68 -2.62 -56.27
C LYS A 98 -28.68 -4.09 -55.85
N THR A 99 -28.95 -4.98 -56.76
CA THR A 99 -29.02 -6.44 -56.51
C THR A 99 -27.70 -7.05 -56.03
N ASP A 100 -26.58 -6.39 -56.28
CA ASP A 100 -25.25 -6.78 -55.80
C ASP A 100 -24.92 -6.24 -54.40
N GLY A 101 -25.83 -5.50 -53.78
CA GLY A 101 -25.66 -4.89 -52.44
C GLY A 101 -24.97 -3.54 -52.46
N SER A 102 -24.55 -3.01 -53.58
CA SER A 102 -24.11 -1.61 -53.72
C SER A 102 -25.34 -0.69 -53.74
N ALA A 103 -25.13 0.59 -53.51
CA ALA A 103 -26.21 1.59 -53.54
C ALA A 103 -25.72 2.85 -54.29
N SER A 104 -26.69 3.71 -54.65
CA SER A 104 -26.35 5.02 -55.20
C SER A 104 -26.79 6.11 -54.23
N ILE A 105 -25.91 7.10 -53.95
CA ILE A 105 -26.22 8.27 -53.12
C ILE A 105 -26.10 9.52 -53.93
N THR A 106 -26.98 10.49 -53.65
CA THR A 106 -26.91 11.84 -54.23
C THR A 106 -26.45 12.82 -53.13
N VAL A 107 -25.46 13.63 -53.48
CA VAL A 107 -24.89 14.63 -52.57
C VAL A 107 -24.68 15.95 -53.30
N LYS A 108 -24.73 17.06 -52.59
CA LYS A 108 -24.39 18.39 -53.11
C LYS A 108 -22.92 18.67 -52.91
N VAL A 109 -22.18 18.76 -53.99
CA VAL A 109 -20.73 19.04 -53.97
C VAL A 109 -20.39 20.10 -55.02
N PRO A 110 -19.23 20.77 -54.92
CA PRO A 110 -18.82 21.73 -55.96
C PRO A 110 -18.79 21.13 -57.34
N ALA A 111 -19.24 21.89 -58.34
CA ALA A 111 -19.25 21.49 -59.77
C ALA A 111 -17.88 21.05 -60.28
N ALA A 112 -16.82 21.46 -59.58
CA ALA A 112 -15.46 20.97 -59.85
C ALA A 112 -15.35 19.45 -59.90
N PHE A 113 -16.23 18.71 -59.20
CA PHE A 113 -16.22 17.22 -59.16
C PHE A 113 -16.94 16.60 -60.37
N THR A 114 -17.64 17.36 -61.17
CA THR A 114 -18.29 16.88 -62.39
C THR A 114 -17.43 17.14 -63.65
N LEU A 115 -16.39 17.99 -63.56
CA LEU A 115 -15.54 18.35 -64.69
C LEU A 115 -14.51 17.27 -64.95
N GLU A 116 -14.43 16.79 -66.24
CA GLU A 116 -13.39 15.85 -66.66
C GLU A 116 -11.98 16.44 -66.53
N GLN A 117 -11.84 17.72 -66.90
CA GLN A 117 -10.60 18.47 -66.77
C GLN A 117 -10.83 19.64 -65.82
N PHE A 118 -10.06 19.70 -64.73
CA PHE A 118 -10.12 20.73 -63.73
C PHE A 118 -8.71 21.29 -63.47
N GLU A 119 -8.49 22.55 -63.79
CA GLU A 119 -7.24 23.26 -63.54
C GLU A 119 -7.18 23.68 -62.06
N GLY A 120 -6.83 22.79 -61.15
CA GLY A 120 -6.73 23.03 -59.68
C GLY A 120 -6.60 21.75 -58.90
N THR A 121 -6.67 21.92 -57.60
CA THR A 121 -6.65 20.80 -56.64
C THR A 121 -8.05 20.48 -56.15
N ARG A 122 -8.46 19.25 -56.18
CA ARG A 122 -9.72 18.74 -55.62
C ARG A 122 -9.50 17.42 -54.93
N SER A 123 -10.14 17.26 -53.75
CA SER A 123 -10.22 15.98 -53.06
C SER A 123 -11.59 15.85 -52.42
N LEU A 124 -12.10 14.63 -52.34
CA LEU A 124 -13.36 14.30 -51.66
C LEU A 124 -13.19 13.01 -50.92
N SER A 125 -13.75 13.01 -49.73
CA SER A 125 -13.80 11.81 -48.87
C SER A 125 -15.20 11.66 -48.28
N ALA A 126 -15.63 10.46 -48.07
CA ALA A 126 -16.95 10.15 -47.51
C ALA A 126 -16.82 9.29 -46.26
N VAL A 127 -17.71 9.50 -45.29
CA VAL A 127 -17.79 8.75 -44.01
C VAL A 127 -19.14 8.11 -43.86
N TYR A 128 -19.14 6.87 -43.39
CA TYR A 128 -20.31 6.14 -42.96
C TYR A 128 -20.05 5.50 -41.62
N PRO A 129 -21.01 5.47 -40.70
CA PRO A 129 -22.30 6.16 -40.74
C PRO A 129 -22.10 7.69 -40.68
N PHE A 130 -23.15 8.43 -40.92
CA PHE A 130 -23.16 9.89 -40.80
C PHE A 130 -22.67 10.26 -39.39
N ASP A 131 -21.46 10.83 -39.30
CA ASP A 131 -20.81 11.16 -38.03
C ASP A 131 -20.42 12.64 -37.99
N ALA A 132 -20.96 13.33 -36.97
CA ALA A 132 -20.66 14.76 -36.74
C ALA A 132 -19.23 14.97 -36.20
N THR A 133 -18.53 13.93 -35.75
CA THR A 133 -17.19 14.04 -35.15
C THR A 133 -16.05 13.87 -36.17
N ALA A 134 -16.35 13.56 -37.43
CA ALA A 134 -15.36 13.46 -38.47
C ALA A 134 -14.72 14.81 -38.77
N THR A 135 -13.41 14.87 -38.86
CA THR A 135 -12.65 16.08 -39.22
C THR A 135 -11.93 15.88 -40.55
N PHE A 136 -11.91 16.93 -41.39
CA PHE A 136 -11.24 16.90 -42.67
C PHE A 136 -10.05 17.88 -42.67
N GLU A 137 -8.84 17.34 -42.54
CA GLU A 137 -7.61 18.10 -42.45
C GLU A 137 -6.60 17.63 -43.49
N GLY A 138 -5.94 18.60 -44.18
CA GLY A 138 -4.92 18.28 -45.16
C GLY A 138 -5.42 17.47 -46.38
N GLY A 139 -6.72 17.44 -46.62
CA GLY A 139 -7.33 16.67 -47.73
C GLY A 139 -7.61 15.21 -47.39
N LYS A 140 -7.42 14.84 -46.09
CA LYS A 140 -7.74 13.52 -45.53
C LYS A 140 -8.77 13.66 -44.41
N ILE A 141 -9.56 12.62 -44.28
CA ILE A 141 -10.54 12.53 -43.22
C ILE A 141 -9.97 11.76 -42.04
N ASN A 142 -10.17 12.34 -40.85
CA ASN A 142 -9.87 11.66 -39.60
C ASN A 142 -11.18 11.33 -38.89
N VAL A 143 -11.37 10.06 -38.59
CA VAL A 143 -12.52 9.56 -37.83
C VAL A 143 -12.01 8.73 -36.67
N SER A 144 -12.71 8.81 -35.55
CA SER A 144 -12.46 7.98 -34.39
C SER A 144 -13.77 7.35 -33.91
N ALA A 145 -13.71 6.12 -33.48
CA ALA A 145 -14.87 5.49 -32.88
C ALA A 145 -15.30 6.28 -31.63
N PRO A 146 -16.57 6.65 -31.51
CA PRO A 146 -17.08 7.31 -30.28
C PRO A 146 -16.88 6.40 -29.08
N LYS A 147 -16.56 7.00 -27.94
CA LYS A 147 -16.46 6.23 -26.66
C LYS A 147 -17.83 5.76 -26.16
N VAL A 148 -18.91 6.45 -26.56
CA VAL A 148 -20.30 6.06 -26.27
C VAL A 148 -20.98 5.75 -27.58
N GLN A 149 -21.52 4.53 -27.70
CA GLN A 149 -22.15 4.01 -28.90
C GLN A 149 -23.53 3.43 -28.56
N ASP A 150 -24.39 3.19 -29.54
CA ASP A 150 -25.72 2.60 -29.34
C ASP A 150 -25.74 1.06 -29.48
N GLY A 151 -24.61 0.47 -29.78
CA GLY A 151 -24.47 -0.97 -29.94
C GLY A 151 -25.06 -1.55 -31.24
N THR A 152 -25.54 -0.70 -32.15
CA THR A 152 -26.04 -1.18 -33.44
C THR A 152 -24.89 -1.47 -34.39
N PHE A 153 -25.09 -2.41 -35.29
CA PHE A 153 -24.08 -2.73 -36.30
C PHE A 153 -23.84 -1.53 -37.24
N ALA A 154 -24.91 -0.82 -37.62
CA ALA A 154 -24.84 0.33 -38.49
C ALA A 154 -23.87 1.41 -37.99
N HIS A 155 -24.06 1.83 -36.74
CA HIS A 155 -23.17 2.83 -36.15
C HIS A 155 -21.75 2.32 -35.82
N ALA A 156 -21.60 1.01 -35.63
CA ALA A 156 -20.31 0.40 -35.39
C ALA A 156 -19.49 0.21 -36.66
N SER A 157 -20.10 0.19 -37.86
CA SER A 157 -19.42 0.00 -39.14
C SER A 157 -18.72 1.25 -39.67
N LEU A 158 -17.99 1.94 -38.82
CA LEU A 158 -17.28 3.16 -39.17
C LEU A 158 -16.33 2.94 -40.34
N SER A 159 -16.66 3.58 -41.50
CA SER A 159 -15.90 3.41 -42.71
C SER A 159 -15.70 4.72 -43.46
N VAL A 160 -14.63 4.78 -44.23
CA VAL A 160 -14.20 5.95 -44.99
C VAL A 160 -13.96 5.55 -46.44
N ALA A 161 -14.41 6.38 -47.36
CA ALA A 161 -14.08 6.28 -48.77
C ALA A 161 -13.33 7.51 -49.23
N GLU A 162 -12.28 7.33 -50.00
CA GLU A 162 -11.59 8.43 -50.71
C GLU A 162 -11.98 8.40 -52.16
N TRP A 163 -12.29 9.56 -52.72
CA TRP A 163 -12.63 9.73 -54.15
C TRP A 163 -11.40 9.53 -55.04
N ASN A 164 -11.51 8.68 -56.02
CA ASN A 164 -10.45 8.29 -56.93
C ASN A 164 -10.55 8.91 -58.35
N GLY A 165 -11.41 9.92 -58.52
CA GLY A 165 -11.64 10.55 -59.79
C GLY A 165 -12.81 9.95 -60.58
N THR A 166 -13.50 8.97 -60.04
CA THR A 166 -14.68 8.32 -60.67
C THR A 166 -15.94 8.53 -59.82
N ASN A 167 -17.10 8.28 -60.38
CA ASN A 167 -18.36 8.35 -59.63
C ASN A 167 -18.58 7.11 -58.75
N SER A 168 -17.51 6.49 -58.24
CA SER A 168 -17.57 5.33 -57.33
C SER A 168 -16.78 5.59 -56.07
N LEU A 169 -17.41 5.42 -54.91
CA LEU A 169 -16.79 5.52 -53.62
C LEU A 169 -16.71 4.13 -52.96
N LYS A 170 -15.51 3.69 -52.69
CA LYS A 170 -15.24 2.41 -52.00
C LYS A 170 -14.97 2.66 -50.56
N PHE A 171 -15.84 2.21 -49.66
CA PHE A 171 -15.72 2.36 -48.25
C PHE A 171 -14.83 1.30 -47.65
N GLU A 172 -13.89 1.71 -46.81
CA GLU A 172 -13.01 0.87 -46.01
C GLU A 172 -13.29 1.07 -44.52
N ASN A 173 -13.50 -0.01 -43.83
CA ASN A 173 -13.69 -0.01 -42.38
C ASN A 173 -12.49 0.58 -41.66
N GLN A 174 -12.68 1.37 -40.61
CA GLN A 174 -11.62 2.01 -39.84
C GLN A 174 -11.38 1.32 -38.46
N CYS A 175 -12.32 0.49 -38.01
CA CYS A 175 -12.31 -0.16 -36.70
C CYS A 175 -12.36 -1.68 -36.82
N GLY A 176 -12.02 -2.36 -35.75
CA GLY A 176 -12.46 -3.71 -35.50
C GLY A 176 -13.79 -3.68 -34.73
N LEU A 177 -14.57 -4.71 -34.84
CA LEU A 177 -15.87 -4.86 -34.19
C LEU A 177 -15.80 -5.95 -33.12
N LEU A 178 -16.29 -5.65 -31.91
CA LEU A 178 -16.55 -6.65 -30.88
C LEU A 178 -18.05 -6.97 -30.87
N ARG A 179 -18.42 -8.22 -31.14
CA ARG A 179 -19.80 -8.71 -31.12
C ARG A 179 -20.11 -9.32 -29.77
N ILE A 180 -21.13 -8.80 -29.09
CA ILE A 180 -21.50 -9.12 -27.72
C ILE A 180 -22.93 -9.63 -27.72
N GLU A 181 -23.20 -10.76 -27.04
CA GLU A 181 -24.55 -11.27 -26.81
C GLU A 181 -24.92 -11.04 -25.35
N ALA A 182 -25.76 -10.01 -25.09
CA ALA A 182 -26.37 -9.79 -23.81
C ALA A 182 -27.59 -10.67 -23.64
N VAL A 183 -27.64 -11.47 -22.58
CA VAL A 183 -28.76 -12.39 -22.34
C VAL A 183 -29.76 -11.90 -21.29
N ASP A 184 -29.39 -10.90 -20.53
CA ASP A 184 -30.25 -10.33 -19.50
C ASP A 184 -31.15 -9.23 -20.08
N ALA A 185 -32.47 -9.36 -19.88
CA ALA A 185 -33.47 -8.42 -20.38
C ALA A 185 -33.40 -7.03 -19.69
N ALA A 186 -32.79 -6.93 -18.52
CA ALA A 186 -32.59 -5.66 -17.81
C ALA A 186 -31.36 -4.88 -18.29
N THR A 187 -30.54 -5.43 -19.21
CA THR A 187 -29.33 -4.78 -19.67
C THR A 187 -29.65 -3.43 -20.34
N SER A 188 -29.12 -2.36 -19.78
CA SER A 188 -29.28 -1.00 -20.33
C SER A 188 -27.93 -0.43 -20.83
N LYS A 189 -26.82 -1.02 -20.38
CA LYS A 189 -25.49 -0.57 -20.74
C LYS A 189 -24.51 -1.74 -20.82
N ILE A 190 -23.58 -1.68 -21.77
CA ILE A 190 -22.48 -2.60 -21.90
C ILE A 190 -21.18 -1.77 -21.89
N THR A 191 -20.29 -2.02 -20.95
CA THR A 191 -19.01 -1.33 -20.86
C THR A 191 -17.87 -2.29 -21.16
N LEU A 192 -17.03 -1.94 -22.12
CA LEU A 192 -15.81 -2.63 -22.47
C LEU A 192 -14.65 -1.95 -21.76
N LYS A 193 -13.83 -2.72 -21.05
CA LYS A 193 -12.68 -2.21 -20.28
C LYS A 193 -11.38 -2.87 -20.70
N SER A 194 -10.28 -2.11 -20.58
CA SER A 194 -8.92 -2.63 -20.69
C SER A 194 -8.12 -2.11 -19.50
N ALA A 195 -7.54 -3.01 -18.72
CA ALA A 195 -6.84 -2.69 -17.47
C ALA A 195 -7.68 -1.73 -16.57
N ASP A 196 -8.97 -2.06 -16.39
CA ASP A 196 -10.00 -1.30 -15.64
C ASP A 196 -10.39 0.09 -16.20
N ALA A 197 -9.77 0.54 -17.28
CA ALA A 197 -10.18 1.77 -17.97
C ALA A 197 -11.27 1.50 -19.00
N ASP A 198 -12.29 2.35 -19.05
CA ASP A 198 -13.36 2.25 -20.04
C ASP A 198 -12.83 2.54 -21.45
N VAL A 199 -12.96 1.56 -22.35
CA VAL A 199 -12.63 1.66 -23.77
C VAL A 199 -13.81 2.18 -24.55
N VAL A 200 -14.97 1.52 -24.44
CA VAL A 200 -16.24 1.87 -25.10
C VAL A 200 -17.39 1.52 -24.18
N THR A 201 -18.41 2.37 -24.19
CA THR A 201 -19.69 2.13 -23.55
C THR A 201 -20.79 2.08 -24.58
N LEU A 202 -21.61 1.02 -24.56
CA LEU A 202 -22.81 0.91 -25.39
C LEU A 202 -24.04 1.21 -24.53
N ASN A 203 -24.92 2.10 -25.02
CA ASN A 203 -26.26 2.26 -24.46
C ASN A 203 -27.19 1.34 -25.24
N VAL A 204 -27.79 0.39 -24.53
CA VAL A 204 -28.55 -0.70 -25.15
C VAL A 204 -29.93 -0.86 -24.50
N SER A 205 -30.79 -1.72 -25.07
CA SER A 205 -32.12 -1.96 -24.52
C SER A 205 -32.40 -3.47 -24.45
N GLY A 206 -32.08 -4.07 -23.31
CA GLY A 206 -32.41 -5.45 -23.02
C GLY A 206 -31.46 -6.50 -23.57
N ALA A 207 -31.92 -7.73 -23.66
CA ALA A 207 -31.21 -8.83 -24.26
C ALA A 207 -31.10 -8.66 -25.78
N GLY A 208 -29.93 -8.98 -26.32
CA GLY A 208 -29.70 -8.81 -27.76
C GLY A 208 -28.26 -9.04 -28.18
N THR A 209 -28.02 -8.92 -29.49
CA THR A 209 -26.68 -8.89 -30.03
C THR A 209 -26.28 -7.45 -30.32
N TYR A 210 -25.14 -7.04 -29.79
CA TYR A 210 -24.62 -5.69 -29.87
C TYR A 210 -23.21 -5.67 -30.46
N TYR A 211 -22.86 -4.55 -31.08
CA TYR A 211 -21.56 -4.35 -31.71
C TYR A 211 -20.89 -3.10 -31.15
N ALA A 212 -19.61 -3.23 -30.82
CA ALA A 212 -18.77 -2.11 -30.42
C ALA A 212 -17.65 -1.89 -31.44
N ALA A 213 -17.56 -0.69 -31.97
CA ALA A 213 -16.44 -0.26 -32.80
C ALA A 213 -15.26 0.11 -31.89
N VAL A 214 -14.14 -0.52 -32.08
CA VAL A 214 -12.89 -0.26 -31.35
C VAL A 214 -11.76 -0.01 -32.31
N ALA A 215 -10.97 1.05 -32.09
CA ALA A 215 -9.78 1.29 -32.89
C ALA A 215 -8.81 0.11 -32.81
N PRO A 216 -8.07 -0.20 -33.89
CA PRO A 216 -7.08 -1.26 -33.88
C PRO A 216 -6.10 -1.11 -32.73
N SER A 217 -6.04 -2.08 -31.82
CA SER A 217 -5.27 -2.02 -30.57
C SER A 217 -5.16 -3.39 -29.93
N THR A 218 -4.28 -3.50 -28.95
CA THR A 218 -4.24 -4.65 -28.03
C THR A 218 -4.81 -4.22 -26.69
N LEU A 219 -5.87 -4.89 -26.23
CA LEU A 219 -6.56 -4.62 -24.99
C LEU A 219 -6.07 -5.62 -23.93
N GLU A 220 -5.32 -5.13 -22.97
CA GLU A 220 -4.81 -5.92 -21.83
C GLU A 220 -5.85 -5.97 -20.72
N GLY A 221 -5.94 -7.10 -19.99
CA GLY A 221 -6.91 -7.25 -18.90
C GLY A 221 -8.34 -6.91 -19.34
N PHE A 222 -8.73 -7.39 -20.53
CA PHE A 222 -10.00 -7.03 -21.15
C PHE A 222 -11.20 -7.63 -20.43
N SER A 223 -12.20 -6.80 -20.20
CA SER A 223 -13.48 -7.25 -19.66
C SER A 223 -14.69 -6.57 -20.30
N VAL A 224 -15.82 -7.28 -20.26
CA VAL A 224 -17.14 -6.81 -20.69
C VAL A 224 -18.05 -6.82 -19.47
N VAL A 225 -18.65 -5.68 -19.16
CA VAL A 225 -19.59 -5.52 -18.03
C VAL A 225 -20.96 -5.13 -18.55
N LEU A 226 -21.99 -5.85 -18.14
CA LEU A 226 -23.39 -5.53 -18.40
C LEU A 226 -23.99 -4.89 -17.14
N THR A 227 -24.68 -3.75 -17.30
CA THR A 227 -25.37 -3.09 -16.18
C THR A 227 -26.82 -2.78 -16.54
N ASP A 228 -27.67 -2.69 -15.52
CA ASP A 228 -29.05 -2.21 -15.65
C ASP A 228 -29.14 -0.66 -15.69
N ALA A 229 -30.35 -0.13 -15.65
CA ALA A 229 -30.61 1.30 -15.68
C ALA A 229 -30.19 2.02 -14.39
N GLU A 230 -30.15 1.33 -13.27
CA GLU A 230 -29.73 1.81 -11.96
C GLU A 230 -28.19 1.78 -11.80
N GLY A 231 -27.49 1.11 -12.73
CA GLY A 231 -26.04 0.95 -12.74
C GLY A 231 -25.54 -0.28 -11.98
N GLU A 232 -26.45 -1.18 -11.58
CA GLU A 232 -26.09 -2.47 -10.96
C GLU A 232 -25.55 -3.43 -12.02
N GLU A 233 -24.47 -4.11 -11.70
CA GLU A 233 -23.85 -5.07 -12.61
C GLU A 233 -24.66 -6.37 -12.71
N LEU A 234 -25.03 -6.74 -13.92
CA LEU A 234 -25.82 -7.95 -14.20
C LEU A 234 -24.94 -9.13 -14.60
N ALA A 235 -23.87 -8.86 -15.32
CA ALA A 235 -22.92 -9.88 -15.75
C ALA A 235 -21.56 -9.25 -16.07
N LYS A 236 -20.49 -10.03 -15.93
CA LYS A 236 -19.13 -9.64 -16.30
C LYS A 236 -18.36 -10.82 -16.87
N LYS A 237 -17.72 -10.61 -18.01
CA LYS A 237 -16.79 -11.55 -18.61
C LYS A 237 -15.39 -10.97 -18.65
N VAL A 238 -14.41 -11.75 -18.21
CA VAL A 238 -12.98 -11.36 -18.17
C VAL A 238 -12.21 -12.28 -19.11
N THR A 239 -11.29 -11.74 -19.91
CA THR A 239 -10.41 -12.55 -20.75
C THR A 239 -9.03 -12.67 -20.08
N ALA A 240 -8.56 -13.91 -19.94
CA ALA A 240 -7.25 -14.20 -19.36
C ALA A 240 -6.06 -13.80 -20.26
N LYS A 241 -6.34 -13.49 -21.53
CA LYS A 241 -5.33 -13.10 -22.53
C LYS A 241 -5.67 -11.73 -23.08
N SER A 242 -4.65 -11.00 -23.52
CA SER A 242 -4.85 -9.77 -24.29
C SER A 242 -5.73 -10.03 -25.51
N LEU A 243 -6.63 -9.08 -25.78
CA LEU A 243 -7.51 -9.11 -26.96
C LEU A 243 -6.93 -8.20 -28.04
N VAL A 244 -6.58 -8.78 -29.18
CA VAL A 244 -6.09 -8.01 -30.34
C VAL A 244 -7.28 -7.62 -31.21
N VAL A 245 -7.48 -6.31 -31.40
CA VAL A 245 -8.51 -5.73 -32.26
C VAL A 245 -7.85 -5.28 -33.55
N GLU A 246 -8.27 -5.87 -34.66
CA GLU A 246 -7.74 -5.56 -35.98
C GLU A 246 -8.79 -4.86 -36.84
N LYS A 247 -8.33 -3.98 -37.75
CA LYS A 247 -9.19 -3.25 -38.71
C LYS A 247 -9.93 -4.22 -39.62
N GLY A 248 -11.25 -4.06 -39.67
CA GLY A 248 -12.11 -4.87 -40.55
C GLY A 248 -12.37 -6.30 -40.08
N HIS A 249 -12.03 -6.64 -38.81
CA HIS A 249 -12.33 -7.94 -38.21
C HIS A 249 -13.49 -7.85 -37.23
N VAL A 250 -14.31 -8.90 -37.15
CA VAL A 250 -15.34 -9.07 -36.12
C VAL A 250 -14.87 -10.12 -35.13
N LEU A 251 -14.71 -9.73 -33.86
CA LEU A 251 -14.35 -10.63 -32.78
C LEU A 251 -15.60 -10.99 -31.97
N PRO A 252 -16.09 -12.22 -32.04
CA PRO A 252 -17.24 -12.66 -31.26
C PRO A 252 -16.81 -12.93 -29.83
N LEU A 253 -17.38 -12.19 -28.88
CA LEU A 253 -17.17 -12.40 -27.45
C LEU A 253 -18.14 -13.44 -26.86
N GLY A 254 -19.15 -13.84 -27.65
CA GLY A 254 -20.17 -14.80 -27.28
C GLY A 254 -21.16 -14.25 -26.27
N LYS A 255 -21.84 -15.15 -25.58
CA LYS A 255 -22.84 -14.80 -24.53
C LYS A 255 -22.13 -14.33 -23.27
N ILE A 256 -22.59 -13.21 -22.72
CA ILE A 256 -22.16 -12.72 -21.44
C ILE A 256 -23.18 -13.16 -20.40
N VAL A 257 -22.79 -14.09 -19.55
CA VAL A 257 -23.67 -14.73 -18.56
C VAL A 257 -22.93 -14.80 -17.22
N GLY A 258 -23.54 -14.27 -16.15
CA GLY A 258 -22.95 -14.30 -14.83
C GLY A 258 -21.63 -13.54 -14.75
N PHE A 259 -20.76 -13.94 -13.82
CA PHE A 259 -19.51 -13.24 -13.54
C PHE A 259 -18.33 -14.22 -13.63
N ASP A 260 -17.45 -14.01 -14.58
CA ASP A 260 -16.23 -14.82 -14.71
C ASP A 260 -15.18 -14.53 -13.63
N ASP A 261 -15.27 -13.35 -13.01
CA ASP A 261 -14.33 -12.88 -11.98
C ASP A 261 -14.91 -12.86 -10.57
N ARG A 262 -16.11 -13.42 -10.36
CA ARG A 262 -16.80 -13.41 -9.06
C ARG A 262 -17.21 -14.83 -8.64
N PHE A 263 -17.04 -15.07 -7.35
CA PHE A 263 -17.49 -16.31 -6.73
C PHE A 263 -18.14 -15.99 -5.38
N TYR A 264 -19.39 -16.34 -5.24
CA TYR A 264 -20.19 -16.04 -4.07
C TYR A 264 -20.19 -17.24 -3.12
N VAL A 265 -19.85 -17.00 -1.85
CA VAL A 265 -19.71 -18.05 -0.82
C VAL A 265 -20.57 -17.71 0.37
N SER A 266 -21.32 -18.67 0.88
CA SER A 266 -22.10 -18.56 2.12
C SER A 266 -21.76 -19.69 3.09
N ALA A 267 -21.93 -19.45 4.39
CA ALA A 267 -21.64 -20.42 5.42
C ALA A 267 -22.45 -21.70 5.21
N GLU A 268 -23.69 -21.56 4.75
CA GLU A 268 -24.52 -22.64 4.25
C GLU A 268 -24.68 -22.47 2.74
N ALA A 269 -24.17 -23.42 1.97
CA ALA A 269 -24.26 -23.37 0.51
C ALA A 269 -25.72 -23.35 0.03
N LYS A 270 -26.03 -22.55 -0.99
CA LYS A 270 -27.39 -22.31 -1.47
C LYS A 270 -27.57 -22.75 -2.93
N GLY A 271 -28.79 -23.09 -3.30
CA GLY A 271 -29.19 -23.39 -4.67
C GLY A 271 -28.27 -24.40 -5.37
N ARG A 272 -27.73 -24.05 -6.52
CA ARG A 272 -26.81 -24.89 -7.30
C ARG A 272 -25.40 -25.04 -6.71
N LYS A 273 -25.04 -24.23 -5.72
CA LYS A 273 -23.73 -24.21 -5.05
C LYS A 273 -22.55 -23.91 -5.99
N ASP A 274 -22.83 -23.30 -7.14
CA ASP A 274 -21.84 -23.01 -8.17
C ASP A 274 -21.15 -21.65 -7.98
N GLY A 275 -21.54 -20.88 -6.96
CA GLY A 275 -20.95 -19.58 -6.63
C GLY A 275 -21.27 -18.46 -7.63
N SER A 276 -22.25 -18.66 -8.51
CA SER A 276 -22.57 -17.68 -9.56
C SER A 276 -23.26 -16.41 -9.03
N ASN A 277 -23.96 -16.50 -7.92
CA ASN A 277 -24.58 -15.39 -7.20
C ASN A 277 -24.98 -15.84 -5.78
N TRP A 278 -25.58 -14.95 -4.97
CA TRP A 278 -25.97 -15.26 -3.59
C TRP A 278 -27.07 -16.35 -3.49
N ASP A 279 -27.95 -16.47 -4.48
CA ASP A 279 -29.00 -17.51 -4.49
C ASP A 279 -28.43 -18.89 -4.84
N ASN A 280 -27.25 -18.94 -5.42
CA ASN A 280 -26.52 -20.15 -5.77
C ASN A 280 -25.12 -20.17 -5.11
N ALA A 281 -25.01 -19.55 -3.94
CA ALA A 281 -23.74 -19.40 -3.26
C ALA A 281 -23.11 -20.76 -2.93
N ALA A 282 -21.82 -20.86 -3.22
CA ALA A 282 -20.99 -22.01 -2.89
C ALA A 282 -20.77 -22.12 -1.38
N GLY A 283 -20.32 -23.26 -0.93
CA GLY A 283 -19.81 -23.47 0.41
C GLY A 283 -18.29 -23.51 0.44
N LEU A 284 -17.76 -23.85 1.61
CA LEU A 284 -16.31 -23.96 1.80
C LEU A 284 -15.67 -25.06 0.96
N THR A 285 -16.42 -26.13 0.67
CA THR A 285 -15.94 -27.27 -0.16
C THR A 285 -15.69 -26.82 -1.61
N GLU A 286 -16.60 -26.06 -2.19
CA GLU A 286 -16.49 -25.55 -3.55
C GLU A 286 -15.41 -24.47 -3.63
N LEU A 287 -15.29 -23.63 -2.60
CA LEU A 287 -14.17 -22.66 -2.50
C LEU A 287 -12.83 -23.39 -2.49
N LYS A 288 -12.69 -24.46 -1.71
CA LYS A 288 -11.47 -25.27 -1.67
C LYS A 288 -11.13 -25.86 -3.05
N ALA A 289 -12.15 -26.33 -3.78
CA ALA A 289 -11.98 -26.82 -5.15
C ALA A 289 -11.56 -25.71 -6.15
N LEU A 290 -12.08 -24.50 -5.98
CA LEU A 290 -11.69 -23.33 -6.79
C LEU A 290 -10.23 -22.95 -6.55
N LEU A 291 -9.79 -22.89 -5.31
CA LEU A 291 -8.41 -22.57 -4.96
C LEU A 291 -7.40 -23.58 -5.53
N ALA A 292 -7.74 -24.86 -5.53
CA ALA A 292 -6.89 -25.91 -6.09
C ALA A 292 -6.72 -25.81 -7.63
N LYS A 293 -7.71 -25.27 -8.33
CA LYS A 293 -7.63 -25.08 -9.79
C LYS A 293 -6.80 -23.86 -10.18
N GLY A 294 -6.72 -22.87 -9.30
CA GLY A 294 -6.15 -21.56 -9.60
C GLY A 294 -7.06 -20.72 -10.51
N ALA A 295 -7.31 -19.50 -10.14
CA ALA A 295 -8.10 -18.54 -10.88
C ALA A 295 -7.70 -17.11 -10.50
N VAL A 296 -8.07 -16.15 -11.33
CA VAL A 296 -8.15 -14.73 -10.96
C VAL A 296 -9.59 -14.48 -10.57
N MET A 297 -9.88 -14.28 -9.29
CA MET A 297 -11.25 -14.34 -8.81
C MET A 297 -11.49 -13.44 -7.59
N ASN A 298 -12.57 -12.67 -7.63
CA ASN A 298 -13.13 -11.99 -6.46
C ASN A 298 -14.09 -12.94 -5.73
N VAL A 299 -13.76 -13.30 -4.52
CA VAL A 299 -14.57 -14.18 -3.67
C VAL A 299 -15.32 -13.30 -2.67
N TYR A 300 -16.63 -13.28 -2.78
CA TYR A 300 -17.53 -12.53 -1.90
C TYR A 300 -18.15 -13.49 -0.89
N MET A 301 -17.98 -13.19 0.39
CA MET A 301 -18.41 -14.09 1.46
C MET A 301 -19.46 -13.44 2.36
N SER A 302 -20.57 -14.12 2.54
CA SER A 302 -21.62 -13.65 3.46
C SER A 302 -21.21 -13.81 4.92
N SER A 303 -21.89 -13.10 5.79
CA SER A 303 -21.77 -13.29 7.23
C SER A 303 -22.09 -14.74 7.64
N GLY A 304 -21.41 -15.20 8.67
CA GLY A 304 -21.53 -16.55 9.22
C GLY A 304 -20.19 -17.13 9.61
N THR A 305 -20.24 -18.32 10.22
CA THR A 305 -19.05 -19.05 10.64
C THR A 305 -18.74 -20.16 9.64
N TYR A 306 -17.56 -20.13 9.09
CA TYR A 306 -16.98 -21.09 8.15
C TYR A 306 -16.01 -21.98 8.90
N SER A 307 -16.44 -23.19 9.28
CA SER A 307 -15.63 -24.15 10.02
C SER A 307 -14.57 -24.77 9.12
N VAL A 308 -13.29 -24.54 9.41
CA VAL A 308 -12.16 -25.04 8.63
C VAL A 308 -11.59 -26.28 9.31
N GLU A 309 -11.96 -27.45 8.81
CA GLU A 309 -11.43 -28.73 9.31
C GLU A 309 -10.04 -29.04 8.74
N ASP A 310 -9.82 -28.69 7.47
CA ASP A 310 -8.54 -28.76 6.77
C ASP A 310 -8.25 -27.41 6.09
N ALA A 311 -7.03 -26.96 6.14
CA ALA A 311 -6.62 -25.69 5.59
C ALA A 311 -7.03 -25.49 4.12
N LEU A 312 -7.46 -24.28 3.79
CA LEU A 312 -7.62 -23.81 2.42
C LEU A 312 -6.22 -23.57 1.82
N VAL A 313 -5.95 -24.07 0.63
CA VAL A 313 -4.61 -23.97 0.02
C VAL A 313 -4.70 -23.36 -1.37
N SER A 314 -4.00 -22.24 -1.57
CA SER A 314 -3.78 -21.63 -2.87
C SER A 314 -2.35 -21.95 -3.32
N GLU A 315 -2.20 -22.85 -4.29
CA GLU A 315 -0.89 -23.31 -4.78
C GLU A 315 -0.78 -23.42 -6.30
N ALA A 316 -1.81 -23.02 -7.01
CA ALA A 316 -1.81 -23.00 -8.47
C ALA A 316 -1.05 -21.80 -9.02
N GLU A 317 -0.30 -22.01 -10.11
CA GLU A 317 0.37 -20.92 -10.83
C GLU A 317 -0.63 -19.93 -11.40
N GLY A 318 -0.34 -18.63 -11.25
CA GLY A 318 -1.20 -17.54 -11.73
C GLY A 318 -2.47 -17.33 -10.92
N ALA A 319 -2.61 -17.98 -9.77
CA ALA A 319 -3.72 -17.73 -8.86
C ALA A 319 -3.67 -16.30 -8.31
N ASP A 320 -4.81 -15.60 -8.34
CA ASP A 320 -4.98 -14.26 -7.77
C ASP A 320 -6.39 -14.20 -7.18
N PHE A 321 -6.47 -14.18 -5.86
CA PHE A 321 -7.74 -14.20 -5.14
C PHE A 321 -7.90 -12.94 -4.31
N SER A 322 -9.04 -12.26 -4.49
CA SER A 322 -9.48 -11.19 -3.57
C SER A 322 -10.69 -11.68 -2.78
N VAL A 323 -10.52 -11.87 -1.47
CA VAL A 323 -11.54 -12.45 -0.59
C VAL A 323 -12.13 -11.37 0.28
N TYR A 324 -13.40 -11.07 0.07
CA TYR A 324 -14.13 -9.99 0.74
C TYR A 324 -15.20 -10.57 1.68
N GLY A 325 -15.12 -10.25 2.96
CA GLY A 325 -16.18 -10.54 3.94
C GLY A 325 -17.13 -9.36 4.14
N GLY A 326 -18.10 -9.51 5.02
CA GLY A 326 -18.98 -8.43 5.47
C GLY A 326 -20.28 -8.28 4.70
N TYR A 327 -20.67 -9.26 3.89
CA TYR A 327 -21.95 -9.27 3.19
C TYR A 327 -23.05 -9.91 4.04
N SER A 328 -24.29 -9.42 3.91
CA SER A 328 -25.43 -9.99 4.62
C SER A 328 -25.68 -11.46 4.20
N ALA A 329 -26.04 -12.31 5.16
CA ALA A 329 -26.50 -13.68 4.87
C ALA A 329 -27.76 -13.71 4.01
N ASP A 330 -28.56 -12.66 4.03
CA ASP A 330 -29.81 -12.48 3.26
C ASP A 330 -29.59 -11.74 1.92
N ALA A 331 -28.35 -11.44 1.56
CA ALA A 331 -28.04 -10.86 0.27
C ALA A 331 -28.56 -11.75 -0.87
N LYS A 332 -29.11 -11.12 -1.92
CA LYS A 332 -29.75 -11.83 -3.04
C LYS A 332 -29.19 -11.42 -4.38
N ALA A 333 -29.41 -12.28 -5.34
CA ALA A 333 -28.91 -12.12 -6.71
C ALA A 333 -27.41 -11.85 -6.72
N ALA A 334 -26.96 -10.86 -7.47
CA ALA A 334 -25.54 -10.50 -7.57
C ALA A 334 -25.18 -9.23 -6.82
N SER A 335 -26.07 -8.69 -5.98
CA SER A 335 -25.87 -7.42 -5.28
C SER A 335 -24.65 -7.46 -4.36
N LEU A 336 -23.78 -6.46 -4.46
CA LEU A 336 -22.65 -6.22 -3.58
C LEU A 336 -22.86 -4.99 -2.68
N SER A 337 -24.07 -4.44 -2.66
CA SER A 337 -24.42 -3.30 -1.81
C SER A 337 -24.50 -3.68 -0.33
N GLY A 338 -24.33 -2.69 0.55
CA GLY A 338 -24.52 -2.86 1.99
C GLY A 338 -23.46 -3.72 2.70
N ARG A 339 -22.25 -3.86 2.14
CA ARG A 339 -21.13 -4.51 2.81
C ARG A 339 -20.75 -3.77 4.10
N ASP A 340 -20.75 -4.48 5.21
CA ASP A 340 -20.28 -4.00 6.52
C ASP A 340 -19.72 -5.16 7.35
N ALA A 341 -18.39 -5.28 7.42
CA ALA A 341 -17.73 -6.36 8.13
C ALA A 341 -17.92 -6.30 9.66
N LYS A 342 -18.32 -5.15 10.22
CA LYS A 342 -18.57 -5.03 11.67
C LYS A 342 -19.98 -5.55 12.04
N VAL A 343 -20.93 -5.42 11.14
CA VAL A 343 -22.31 -5.88 11.33
C VAL A 343 -22.46 -7.32 10.82
N ASN A 344 -21.88 -7.61 9.68
CA ASN A 344 -21.98 -8.88 8.97
C ASN A 344 -20.65 -9.66 9.07
N ALA A 345 -20.28 -10.09 10.27
CA ALA A 345 -19.02 -10.78 10.49
C ALA A 345 -18.93 -12.08 9.69
N THR A 346 -17.88 -12.18 8.89
CA THR A 346 -17.51 -13.37 8.11
C THR A 346 -16.33 -14.04 8.80
N ILE A 347 -16.57 -15.21 9.42
CA ILE A 347 -15.65 -15.82 10.37
C ILE A 347 -15.13 -17.16 9.83
N PHE A 348 -13.84 -17.25 9.58
CA PHE A 348 -13.13 -18.52 9.42
C PHE A 348 -12.70 -19.04 10.78
N ASP A 349 -13.19 -20.19 11.16
CA ASP A 349 -12.91 -20.83 12.45
C ASP A 349 -12.16 -22.15 12.27
N GLY A 350 -10.89 -22.18 12.70
CA GLY A 350 -10.06 -23.38 12.68
C GLY A 350 -10.36 -24.39 13.79
N GLY A 351 -11.30 -24.08 14.70
CA GLY A 351 -11.75 -24.94 15.79
C GLY A 351 -10.65 -25.40 16.74
N GLY A 352 -9.49 -24.73 16.76
CA GLY A 352 -8.30 -25.14 17.50
C GLY A 352 -7.66 -26.43 16.98
N LYS A 353 -7.89 -26.80 15.72
CA LYS A 353 -7.43 -28.06 15.11
C LYS A 353 -6.71 -27.87 13.77
N SER A 354 -7.06 -26.87 12.99
CA SER A 354 -6.55 -26.65 11.64
C SER A 354 -5.97 -25.26 11.45
N GLN A 355 -4.94 -25.14 10.61
CA GLN A 355 -4.59 -23.87 9.98
C GLN A 355 -5.77 -23.44 9.09
N ILE A 356 -5.90 -22.15 8.82
CA ILE A 356 -7.07 -21.65 8.07
C ILE A 356 -6.74 -21.51 6.59
N TRP A 357 -5.68 -20.76 6.21
CA TRP A 357 -5.36 -20.53 4.81
C TRP A 357 -3.86 -20.47 4.54
N LEU A 358 -3.44 -21.24 3.54
CA LEU A 358 -2.04 -21.34 3.09
C LEU A 358 -1.93 -20.82 1.65
N THR A 359 -1.22 -19.74 1.46
CA THR A 359 -0.87 -19.21 0.14
C THR A 359 0.57 -19.59 -0.17
N LYS A 360 0.73 -20.51 -1.14
CA LYS A 360 2.03 -21.02 -1.58
C LYS A 360 2.45 -20.43 -2.93
N LYS A 361 1.49 -19.93 -3.71
CA LYS A 361 1.70 -19.28 -5.00
C LYS A 361 0.66 -18.21 -5.25
N GLY A 362 1.02 -17.22 -6.09
CA GLY A 362 0.15 -16.16 -6.52
C GLY A 362 -0.07 -15.06 -5.48
N ASN A 363 -1.15 -14.32 -5.68
CA ASN A 363 -1.50 -13.19 -4.84
C ASN A 363 -2.78 -13.49 -4.06
N VAL A 364 -2.92 -12.91 -2.89
CA VAL A 364 -4.18 -12.94 -2.17
C VAL A 364 -4.44 -11.63 -1.41
N LEU A 365 -5.66 -11.15 -1.53
CA LEU A 365 -6.22 -10.09 -0.68
C LEU A 365 -7.25 -10.71 0.26
N PHE A 366 -7.16 -10.41 1.54
CA PHE A 366 -8.20 -10.65 2.54
C PHE A 366 -8.71 -9.31 3.06
N ASP A 367 -10.01 -9.08 2.96
CA ASP A 367 -10.61 -7.82 3.36
C ASP A 367 -11.90 -8.04 4.16
N GLY A 368 -11.94 -7.51 5.39
CA GLY A 368 -13.11 -7.55 6.27
C GLY A 368 -13.46 -8.93 6.79
N LEU A 369 -12.47 -9.75 7.09
CA LEU A 369 -12.63 -11.14 7.53
C LEU A 369 -12.17 -11.33 8.98
N THR A 370 -12.77 -12.29 9.66
CA THR A 370 -12.31 -12.77 10.97
C THR A 370 -11.68 -14.15 10.83
N PHE A 371 -10.46 -14.30 11.36
CA PHE A 371 -9.74 -15.56 11.45
C PHE A 371 -9.58 -15.91 12.92
N GLN A 372 -10.28 -16.94 13.38
CA GLN A 372 -10.22 -17.33 14.79
C GLN A 372 -9.89 -18.81 14.99
N ASN A 373 -9.32 -19.11 16.15
CA ASN A 373 -9.03 -20.49 16.59
C ASN A 373 -8.24 -21.32 15.57
N GLY A 374 -7.49 -20.67 14.67
CA GLY A 374 -6.58 -21.35 13.77
C GLY A 374 -5.46 -22.03 14.55
N PHE A 375 -5.05 -23.24 14.15
CA PHE A 375 -4.12 -24.04 14.94
C PHE A 375 -3.13 -24.83 14.07
N SER A 376 -1.88 -24.90 14.52
CA SER A 376 -0.92 -25.88 14.02
C SER A 376 -0.04 -26.42 15.14
N ALA A 377 0.15 -27.74 15.10
CA ALA A 377 1.10 -28.46 15.96
C ALA A 377 2.40 -28.84 15.21
N LYS A 378 2.51 -28.51 13.93
CA LYS A 378 3.64 -28.96 13.10
C LYS A 378 4.31 -27.80 12.33
N ASP A 379 3.54 -26.77 11.96
CA ASP A 379 3.98 -25.71 11.08
C ASP A 379 3.77 -24.34 11.71
N ASN A 380 4.45 -23.33 11.18
CA ASN A 380 4.23 -21.93 11.58
C ASN A 380 2.92 -21.39 10.99
N GLY A 381 2.35 -20.35 11.62
CA GLY A 381 1.13 -19.68 11.19
C GLY A 381 -0.13 -20.46 11.53
N GLY A 382 -0.82 -20.07 12.59
CA GLY A 382 -2.06 -20.74 13.01
C GLY A 382 -3.24 -20.42 12.10
N ALA A 383 -3.35 -19.18 11.63
CA ALA A 383 -4.41 -18.77 10.71
C ALA A 383 -3.91 -18.69 9.26
N LEU A 384 -3.00 -17.77 8.96
CA LEU A 384 -2.53 -17.52 7.60
C LEU A 384 -1.05 -17.88 7.44
N VAL A 385 -0.72 -18.46 6.29
CA VAL A 385 0.65 -18.73 5.87
C VAL A 385 0.87 -18.17 4.46
N PHE A 386 1.88 -17.31 4.30
CA PHE A 386 2.38 -16.85 3.02
C PHE A 386 3.78 -17.43 2.82
N ASN A 387 3.93 -18.36 1.90
CA ASN A 387 5.13 -19.15 1.75
C ASN A 387 5.56 -19.31 0.29
N GLY A 388 6.58 -18.57 -0.11
CA GLY A 388 7.20 -18.71 -1.41
C GLY A 388 7.63 -17.41 -2.05
N THR A 389 8.70 -17.50 -2.84
CA THR A 389 9.17 -16.37 -3.65
C THR A 389 8.10 -15.99 -4.69
N GLY A 390 7.74 -14.71 -4.75
CA GLY A 390 6.68 -14.21 -5.64
C GLY A 390 5.27 -14.29 -5.05
N VAL A 391 5.11 -14.85 -3.86
CA VAL A 391 3.83 -14.78 -3.13
C VAL A 391 3.64 -13.38 -2.57
N THR A 392 2.46 -12.79 -2.81
CA THR A 392 2.05 -11.55 -2.18
C THR A 392 0.76 -11.71 -1.40
N GLY A 393 0.67 -11.01 -0.28
CA GLY A 393 -0.51 -11.01 0.57
C GLY A 393 -0.88 -9.60 1.01
N ASN A 394 -2.16 -9.26 0.91
CA ASN A 394 -2.73 -8.06 1.49
C ASN A 394 -3.83 -8.46 2.48
N VAL A 395 -3.76 -7.95 3.70
CA VAL A 395 -4.71 -8.23 4.77
C VAL A 395 -5.22 -6.90 5.29
N VAL A 396 -6.48 -6.61 5.04
CA VAL A 396 -7.09 -5.30 5.30
C VAL A 396 -8.35 -5.46 6.15
N ASP A 397 -8.50 -4.61 7.16
CA ASP A 397 -9.69 -4.57 8.02
C ASP A 397 -10.09 -5.95 8.61
N CYS A 398 -9.10 -6.81 8.88
CA CYS A 398 -9.30 -8.17 9.36
C CYS A 398 -9.14 -8.29 10.89
N VAL A 399 -9.74 -9.34 11.44
CA VAL A 399 -9.67 -9.68 12.87
C VAL A 399 -8.98 -11.04 13.03
N PHE A 400 -7.99 -11.13 13.91
CA PHE A 400 -7.29 -12.38 14.26
C PHE A 400 -7.44 -12.65 15.76
N GLU A 401 -8.17 -13.66 16.14
CA GLU A 401 -8.44 -13.94 17.56
C GLU A 401 -8.11 -15.39 17.93
N GLY A 402 -7.32 -15.56 18.98
CA GLY A 402 -7.08 -16.86 19.59
C GLY A 402 -6.39 -17.89 18.69
N ASN A 403 -5.71 -17.43 17.62
CA ASN A 403 -4.97 -18.34 16.73
C ASN A 403 -3.68 -18.79 17.40
N LYS A 404 -3.30 -20.06 17.19
CA LYS A 404 -2.26 -20.67 17.99
C LYS A 404 -1.38 -21.63 17.21
N VAL A 405 -0.09 -21.56 17.45
CA VAL A 405 0.84 -22.63 17.07
C VAL A 405 1.55 -23.19 18.30
N THR A 406 1.53 -24.49 18.49
CA THR A 406 2.19 -25.14 19.59
C THR A 406 2.31 -26.65 19.36
N ASP A 407 3.44 -27.17 19.69
CA ASP A 407 3.75 -28.61 19.67
C ASP A 407 3.61 -29.28 21.05
N GLY A 408 2.98 -28.59 22.01
CA GLY A 408 2.95 -29.01 23.40
C GLY A 408 4.16 -28.52 24.21
N THR A 409 4.33 -28.98 25.41
CA THR A 409 5.26 -28.41 26.40
C THR A 409 6.74 -28.78 26.22
N ASN A 410 7.11 -29.66 25.30
CA ASN A 410 8.44 -30.28 25.27
C ASN A 410 9.14 -30.31 23.92
N SER A 411 8.65 -29.67 22.90
CA SER A 411 9.21 -29.86 21.58
C SER A 411 10.45 -28.97 21.32
N THR A 412 11.34 -29.53 20.53
CA THR A 412 12.49 -28.84 19.93
C THR A 412 12.10 -27.94 18.77
N GLN A 413 10.87 -28.02 18.30
CA GLN A 413 10.38 -27.19 17.18
C GLN A 413 10.02 -25.78 17.66
N TYR A 414 10.40 -24.80 16.88
CA TYR A 414 10.17 -23.39 17.18
C TYR A 414 8.99 -22.86 16.38
N LEU A 415 7.79 -23.38 16.63
CA LEU A 415 6.57 -22.95 15.95
C LEU A 415 6.21 -21.53 16.32
N SER A 416 6.05 -20.68 15.32
CA SER A 416 6.02 -19.23 15.45
C SER A 416 4.90 -18.61 14.61
N GLY A 417 4.46 -17.38 14.99
CA GLY A 417 3.39 -16.69 14.31
C GLY A 417 2.03 -17.34 14.54
N GLY A 418 1.46 -17.15 15.72
CA GLY A 418 0.16 -17.74 16.07
C GLY A 418 -0.94 -17.40 15.09
N ALA A 419 -0.95 -16.18 14.53
CA ALA A 419 -1.88 -15.78 13.48
C ALA A 419 -1.25 -15.89 12.08
N ILE A 420 -0.18 -15.18 11.80
CA ILE A 420 0.36 -15.07 10.43
C ILE A 420 1.85 -15.45 10.40
N HIS A 421 2.22 -16.26 9.42
CA HIS A 421 3.60 -16.57 9.07
C HIS A 421 3.95 -16.08 7.66
N VAL A 422 5.08 -15.37 7.52
CA VAL A 422 5.61 -14.88 6.26
C VAL A 422 6.99 -15.48 6.00
N PHE A 423 7.12 -16.27 4.95
CA PHE A 423 8.36 -16.92 4.53
C PHE A 423 8.63 -16.67 3.04
N GLU A 424 9.71 -15.97 2.71
CA GLU A 424 10.09 -15.59 1.33
C GLU A 424 8.99 -14.85 0.53
N ALA A 425 8.00 -14.30 1.20
CA ALA A 425 6.83 -13.65 0.63
C ALA A 425 6.82 -12.15 0.97
N LYS A 426 6.00 -11.39 0.25
CA LYS A 426 5.73 -9.99 0.55
C LYS A 426 4.30 -9.80 1.04
N VAL A 427 4.15 -9.31 2.27
CA VAL A 427 2.83 -9.18 2.92
C VAL A 427 2.63 -7.77 3.47
N THR A 428 1.44 -7.24 3.25
CA THR A 428 0.97 -6.00 3.87
C THR A 428 -0.24 -6.31 4.74
N VAL A 429 -0.25 -5.79 5.97
CA VAL A 429 -1.35 -5.92 6.94
C VAL A 429 -1.77 -4.52 7.36
N GLU A 430 -3.00 -4.15 7.08
CA GLU A 430 -3.50 -2.80 7.34
C GLU A 430 -4.80 -2.83 8.16
N ASN A 431 -4.95 -1.87 9.08
CA ASN A 431 -6.16 -1.61 9.86
C ASN A 431 -6.76 -2.84 10.54
N SER A 432 -5.93 -3.84 10.83
CA SER A 432 -6.38 -5.13 11.34
C SER A 432 -6.14 -5.26 12.85
N SER A 433 -6.90 -6.12 13.48
CA SER A 433 -6.81 -6.35 14.92
C SER A 433 -6.36 -7.76 15.25
N PHE A 434 -5.46 -7.87 16.22
CA PHE A 434 -4.91 -9.13 16.72
C PHE A 434 -5.15 -9.22 18.21
N SER A 435 -5.72 -10.32 18.66
CA SER A 435 -5.96 -10.53 20.09
C SER A 435 -5.74 -11.98 20.53
N LYS A 436 -5.02 -12.13 21.64
CA LYS A 436 -4.82 -13.43 22.30
C LYS A 436 -4.23 -14.53 21.42
N ASN A 437 -3.52 -14.13 20.35
CA ASN A 437 -2.82 -15.11 19.52
C ASN A 437 -1.55 -15.59 20.21
N TYR A 438 -1.18 -16.86 19.97
CA TYR A 438 -0.07 -17.50 20.65
C TYR A 438 0.89 -18.21 19.70
N GLY A 439 2.17 -17.95 19.90
CA GLY A 439 3.25 -18.68 19.26
C GLY A 439 4.43 -18.90 20.22
N ARG A 440 5.38 -19.75 19.82
CA ARG A 440 6.62 -19.83 20.58
C ARG A 440 7.44 -18.56 20.44
N ASN A 441 7.46 -18.00 19.21
CA ASN A 441 8.00 -16.68 18.91
C ASN A 441 7.00 -15.94 18.02
N GLY A 442 6.75 -14.66 18.29
CA GLY A 442 5.72 -13.92 17.62
C GLY A 442 4.32 -14.50 17.87
N GLY A 443 3.66 -14.04 18.91
CA GLY A 443 2.31 -14.51 19.23
C GLY A 443 1.34 -14.35 18.08
N SER A 444 1.42 -13.25 17.35
CA SER A 444 0.61 -12.97 16.17
C SER A 444 1.38 -13.13 14.87
N LEU A 445 2.45 -12.36 14.66
CA LEU A 445 3.15 -12.31 13.39
C LEU A 445 4.57 -12.86 13.49
N PHE A 446 4.95 -13.64 12.51
CA PHE A 446 6.30 -14.16 12.38
C PHE A 446 6.82 -14.01 10.94
N THR A 447 7.94 -13.32 10.81
CA THR A 447 8.67 -13.19 9.54
C THR A 447 9.96 -13.99 9.64
N ASN A 448 10.18 -14.87 8.69
CA ASN A 448 11.38 -15.71 8.66
C ASN A 448 11.96 -15.73 7.25
N ASN A 449 13.27 -15.56 7.13
CA ASN A 449 14.03 -15.51 5.88
C ASN A 449 14.31 -14.07 5.39
N ALA A 450 15.52 -13.89 4.83
CA ALA A 450 15.99 -12.58 4.35
C ALA A 450 15.21 -12.01 3.15
N LYS A 451 14.44 -12.84 2.44
CA LYS A 451 13.58 -12.41 1.33
C LYS A 451 12.16 -12.07 1.79
N ALA A 452 11.83 -12.33 3.04
CA ALA A 452 10.50 -12.03 3.55
C ALA A 452 10.37 -10.53 3.86
N GLU A 453 9.30 -9.93 3.36
CA GLU A 453 8.95 -8.52 3.58
C GLU A 453 7.57 -8.44 4.25
N LEU A 454 7.49 -7.70 5.34
CA LEU A 454 6.23 -7.48 6.05
C LEU A 454 6.03 -5.99 6.36
N THR A 455 4.91 -5.46 5.93
CA THR A 455 4.46 -4.11 6.29
C THR A 455 3.21 -4.20 7.14
N VAL A 456 3.20 -3.55 8.31
CA VAL A 456 2.06 -3.53 9.25
C VAL A 456 1.69 -2.09 9.54
N LYS A 457 0.47 -1.68 9.21
CA LYS A 457 0.01 -0.30 9.37
C LYS A 457 -1.35 -0.21 10.06
N GLY A 458 -1.47 0.73 10.99
CA GLY A 458 -2.74 1.04 11.63
C GLY A 458 -3.36 -0.12 12.42
N CYS A 459 -2.56 -1.13 12.79
CA CYS A 459 -3.05 -2.34 13.44
C CYS A 459 -3.04 -2.25 14.96
N THR A 460 -3.90 -3.05 15.60
CA THR A 460 -3.94 -3.19 17.06
C THR A 460 -3.57 -4.60 17.49
N PHE A 461 -2.75 -4.70 18.51
CA PHE A 461 -2.32 -5.96 19.12
C PHE A 461 -2.67 -5.93 20.61
N THR A 462 -3.53 -6.85 21.05
CA THR A 462 -4.04 -6.85 22.42
C THR A 462 -3.85 -8.22 23.05
N GLU A 463 -3.09 -8.28 24.13
CA GLU A 463 -2.86 -9.50 24.90
C GLU A 463 -2.32 -10.69 24.09
N ASP A 464 -1.70 -10.41 22.95
CA ASP A 464 -0.97 -11.44 22.22
C ASP A 464 0.24 -11.89 23.01
N TYR A 465 0.59 -13.16 22.93
CA TYR A 465 1.67 -13.66 23.74
C TYR A 465 2.51 -14.73 23.08
N ALA A 466 3.78 -14.77 23.48
CA ALA A 466 4.72 -15.79 23.01
C ALA A 466 5.37 -16.53 24.19
N LEU A 467 5.81 -17.76 23.93
CA LEU A 467 6.55 -18.50 24.94
C LEU A 467 7.91 -17.84 25.24
N ASN A 468 8.63 -17.46 24.16
CA ASN A 468 10.00 -16.99 24.27
C ASN A 468 10.20 -15.53 23.81
N THR A 469 9.86 -15.20 22.55
CA THR A 469 10.31 -13.93 21.94
C THR A 469 9.19 -13.25 21.15
N GLY A 470 9.08 -11.91 21.31
CA GLY A 470 8.10 -11.11 20.61
C GLY A 470 6.66 -11.51 20.90
N GLY A 471 6.08 -10.98 21.97
CA GLY A 471 4.70 -11.33 22.37
C GLY A 471 3.69 -11.22 21.26
N SER A 472 3.82 -10.21 20.38
CA SER A 472 3.01 -10.09 19.17
C SER A 472 3.80 -10.38 17.92
N ILE A 473 4.95 -9.75 17.73
CA ILE A 473 5.69 -9.78 16.46
C ILE A 473 7.12 -10.31 16.67
N ASN A 474 7.54 -11.23 15.82
CA ASN A 474 8.92 -11.66 15.75
C ASN A 474 9.44 -11.55 14.31
N ASN A 475 10.56 -10.86 14.15
CA ASN A 475 11.31 -10.78 12.91
C ASN A 475 12.60 -11.61 13.01
N SER A 476 12.72 -12.65 12.20
CA SER A 476 13.92 -13.46 12.12
C SER A 476 14.52 -13.35 10.71
N ASN A 477 15.47 -12.46 10.53
CA ASN A 477 16.19 -12.18 9.29
C ASN A 477 15.40 -11.47 8.16
N GLY A 478 14.13 -11.11 8.32
CA GLY A 478 13.32 -10.44 7.32
C GLY A 478 13.41 -8.91 7.38
N THR A 479 12.75 -8.26 6.43
CA THR A 479 12.53 -6.81 6.43
C THR A 479 11.12 -6.51 6.92
N GLN A 480 10.99 -5.67 7.97
CA GLN A 480 9.68 -5.28 8.50
C GLN A 480 9.57 -3.76 8.66
N THR A 481 8.39 -3.24 8.32
CA THR A 481 7.97 -1.87 8.65
C THR A 481 6.66 -1.93 9.44
N ILE A 482 6.66 -1.35 10.63
CA ILE A 482 5.50 -1.29 11.53
C ILE A 482 5.20 0.18 11.79
N GLU A 483 4.00 0.63 11.44
CA GLU A 483 3.65 2.05 11.42
C GLU A 483 2.25 2.29 11.98
N ASN A 484 2.09 3.31 12.82
CA ASN A 484 0.81 3.70 13.43
C ASN A 484 0.09 2.54 14.17
N CYS A 485 0.84 1.65 14.83
CA CYS A 485 0.28 0.49 15.49
C CYS A 485 0.19 0.66 17.02
N MET A 486 -0.76 -0.03 17.63
CA MET A 486 -0.94 -0.05 19.09
C MET A 486 -0.72 -1.47 19.63
N PHE A 487 0.16 -1.58 20.64
CA PHE A 487 0.43 -2.81 21.37
C PHE A 487 -0.01 -2.63 22.81
N THR A 488 -0.98 -3.41 23.27
CA THR A 488 -1.54 -3.29 24.63
C THR A 488 -1.49 -4.63 25.34
N GLY A 489 -0.80 -4.69 26.47
CA GLY A 489 -0.74 -5.86 27.33
C GLY A 489 -0.12 -7.10 26.66
N CYS A 490 0.63 -6.94 25.56
CA CYS A 490 1.30 -8.04 24.89
C CYS A 490 2.47 -8.56 25.73
N TYR A 491 2.73 -9.88 25.71
CA TYR A 491 3.73 -10.41 26.64
C TYR A 491 4.45 -11.68 26.17
N THR A 492 5.63 -11.90 26.74
CA THR A 492 6.29 -13.21 26.68
C THR A 492 6.16 -13.94 28.01
N LEU A 493 6.07 -15.27 27.98
CA LEU A 493 5.95 -16.08 29.17
C LEU A 493 7.31 -16.33 29.86
N GLY A 494 8.39 -16.48 29.09
CA GLY A 494 9.69 -16.87 29.62
C GLY A 494 9.66 -18.31 30.10
N GLY A 495 9.74 -19.27 29.19
CA GLY A 495 9.79 -20.68 29.46
C GLY A 495 11.17 -21.14 29.99
N ASN A 496 11.69 -22.28 29.48
CA ASN A 496 13.05 -22.71 29.78
C ASN A 496 14.14 -21.83 29.16
N LYS A 497 13.74 -20.93 28.23
CA LYS A 497 14.57 -19.87 27.63
C LYS A 497 14.10 -18.50 28.10
N ALA A 498 14.94 -17.51 27.83
CA ALA A 498 14.61 -16.13 28.17
C ALA A 498 13.31 -15.66 27.49
N GLY A 499 12.47 -14.95 28.22
CA GLY A 499 11.33 -14.22 27.65
C GLY A 499 11.77 -12.80 27.30
N ILE A 500 11.84 -12.47 26.00
CA ILE A 500 12.34 -11.18 25.53
C ILE A 500 11.43 -10.54 24.50
N GLY A 501 11.30 -9.20 24.59
CA GLY A 501 10.41 -8.42 23.72
C GLY A 501 8.94 -8.70 24.00
N GLY A 502 8.37 -8.05 24.99
CA GLY A 502 6.95 -8.22 25.35
C GLY A 502 5.99 -8.02 24.17
N ALA A 503 6.30 -7.10 23.28
CA ALA A 503 5.56 -6.90 22.03
C ALA A 503 6.36 -7.37 20.80
N ILE A 504 7.57 -6.83 20.61
CA ILE A 504 8.35 -7.07 19.37
C ILE A 504 9.71 -7.65 19.70
N HIS A 505 10.15 -8.62 18.90
CA HIS A 505 11.53 -9.13 18.87
C HIS A 505 12.09 -9.12 17.46
N VAL A 506 13.33 -8.61 17.33
CA VAL A 506 14.06 -8.55 16.06
C VAL A 506 15.37 -9.33 16.21
N ASN A 507 15.61 -10.28 15.34
CA ASN A 507 16.79 -11.11 15.40
C ASN A 507 17.36 -11.43 14.03
N GLY A 508 18.70 -11.46 13.96
CA GLY A 508 19.43 -11.91 12.79
C GLY A 508 20.16 -10.79 12.05
N ALA A 509 21.35 -11.11 11.50
CA ALA A 509 22.22 -10.13 10.86
C ALA A 509 21.63 -9.46 9.61
N SER A 510 20.71 -10.13 8.92
CA SER A 510 19.97 -9.58 7.78
C SER A 510 18.63 -8.95 8.17
N ALA A 511 18.22 -9.02 9.45
CA ALA A 511 16.97 -8.42 9.89
C ALA A 511 17.06 -6.89 9.87
N VAL A 512 16.14 -6.27 9.16
CA VAL A 512 15.93 -4.82 9.14
C VAL A 512 14.52 -4.54 9.63
N GLN A 513 14.43 -3.65 10.60
CA GLN A 513 13.16 -3.29 11.20
C GLN A 513 13.02 -1.78 11.31
N ALA A 514 11.85 -1.27 10.96
CA ALA A 514 11.43 0.09 11.26
C ALA A 514 10.12 0.07 12.06
N VAL A 515 10.08 0.83 13.15
CA VAL A 515 8.90 0.98 14.00
C VAL A 515 8.62 2.47 14.13
N LYS A 516 7.49 2.93 13.58
CA LYS A 516 7.17 4.35 13.48
C LYS A 516 5.80 4.65 14.07
N ASP A 517 5.72 5.74 14.83
CA ASP A 517 4.47 6.29 15.36
C ASP A 517 3.61 5.26 16.10
N CYS A 518 4.27 4.30 16.77
CA CYS A 518 3.63 3.21 17.48
C CYS A 518 3.52 3.49 18.99
N ARG A 519 2.54 2.85 19.62
CA ARG A 519 2.34 2.92 21.05
C ARG A 519 2.44 1.54 21.69
N PHE A 520 3.29 1.43 22.71
CA PHE A 520 3.47 0.22 23.52
C PHE A 520 2.98 0.49 24.94
N THR A 521 1.87 -0.13 25.32
CA THR A 521 1.24 0.10 26.61
C THR A 521 1.19 -1.20 27.40
N GLU A 522 1.75 -1.19 28.60
CA GLU A 522 1.74 -2.31 29.54
C GLU A 522 2.22 -3.66 28.98
N CYS A 523 3.07 -3.65 27.96
CA CYS A 523 3.69 -4.86 27.44
C CYS A 523 4.70 -5.43 28.47
N GLU A 524 4.85 -6.77 28.50
CA GLU A 524 5.63 -7.42 29.56
C GLU A 524 6.54 -8.54 29.04
N ALA A 525 7.82 -8.45 29.33
CA ALA A 525 8.75 -9.53 29.06
C ALA A 525 8.84 -10.50 30.24
N ALA A 526 8.76 -11.83 29.93
CA ALA A 526 8.88 -12.92 30.89
C ALA A 526 7.87 -12.86 32.07
N ARG A 527 6.60 -12.75 31.76
CA ARG A 527 5.50 -12.63 32.75
C ARG A 527 5.51 -13.71 33.82
N ASN A 528 5.84 -14.96 33.48
CA ASN A 528 5.93 -16.05 34.45
C ASN A 528 7.05 -15.91 35.48
N LYS A 529 8.08 -15.11 35.17
CA LYS A 529 9.20 -14.83 36.06
C LYS A 529 9.03 -13.59 36.89
N SER A 530 8.03 -12.80 36.57
CA SER A 530 7.58 -11.56 37.25
C SER A 530 8.71 -10.62 37.67
N TYR A 531 8.68 -9.39 37.15
CA TYR A 531 9.57 -8.32 37.64
C TYR A 531 9.46 -8.08 39.17
N LEU A 532 8.43 -8.66 39.81
CA LEU A 532 8.20 -8.60 41.27
C LEU A 532 8.93 -9.67 42.05
N LYS A 533 9.45 -10.74 41.42
CA LYS A 533 10.24 -11.76 42.11
C LYS A 533 11.73 -11.42 42.16
N ASN A 534 12.40 -11.75 43.22
CA ASN A 534 13.82 -11.44 43.44
C ASN A 534 14.80 -12.25 42.60
N ASP A 535 14.36 -12.90 41.54
CA ASP A 535 15.20 -13.73 40.66
C ASP A 535 16.04 -12.84 39.71
N TYR A 536 17.12 -12.29 40.25
CA TYR A 536 18.11 -11.51 39.50
C TYR A 536 19.06 -12.36 38.65
N GLY A 537 18.97 -13.68 38.74
CA GLY A 537 19.88 -14.63 38.08
C GLY A 537 19.64 -14.83 36.61
N ASP A 538 18.49 -14.44 36.10
CA ASP A 538 18.08 -14.68 34.71
C ASP A 538 18.45 -13.53 33.78
N GLY A 539 19.71 -13.40 33.48
CA GLY A 539 20.31 -12.33 32.67
C GLY A 539 19.82 -12.25 31.20
N GLY A 540 18.70 -12.89 30.84
CA GLY A 540 18.16 -12.92 29.50
C GLY A 540 16.71 -12.47 29.34
N ASN A 541 16.02 -12.04 30.40
CA ASN A 541 14.59 -11.70 30.38
C ASN A 541 14.38 -10.19 30.32
N GLY A 542 14.14 -9.64 29.14
CA GLY A 542 14.08 -8.19 29.01
C GLY A 542 13.44 -7.65 27.74
N GLY A 543 13.41 -6.32 27.68
CA GLY A 543 12.69 -5.62 26.63
C GLY A 543 11.18 -5.72 26.83
N GLY A 544 10.65 -5.03 27.84
CA GLY A 544 9.20 -5.07 28.13
C GLY A 544 8.34 -4.80 26.91
N ALA A 545 8.76 -3.92 26.02
CA ALA A 545 8.15 -3.72 24.72
C ALA A 545 8.97 -4.33 23.59
N ILE A 546 10.21 -3.91 23.39
CA ILE A 546 11.01 -4.31 22.23
C ILE A 546 12.33 -4.97 22.67
N SER A 547 12.72 -6.04 22.01
CA SER A 547 14.05 -6.61 22.10
C SER A 547 14.71 -6.77 20.72
N VAL A 548 16.03 -6.57 20.68
CA VAL A 548 16.83 -6.65 19.45
C VAL A 548 18.03 -7.56 19.69
N GLN A 549 18.29 -8.46 18.76
CA GLN A 549 19.46 -9.33 18.79
C GLN A 549 20.12 -9.42 17.42
N ASN A 550 21.38 -8.94 17.32
CA ASN A 550 22.17 -8.99 16.08
C ASN A 550 21.47 -8.38 14.86
N ALA A 551 20.71 -7.32 15.04
CA ALA A 551 19.86 -6.74 13.99
C ALA A 551 19.90 -5.21 14.02
N CYS A 552 19.47 -4.57 12.94
CA CYS A 552 19.25 -3.13 12.88
C CYS A 552 17.79 -2.77 13.14
N LEU A 553 17.58 -1.70 13.92
CA LEU A 553 16.24 -1.21 14.26
C LEU A 553 16.19 0.31 14.27
N ASP A 554 15.20 0.87 13.58
CA ASP A 554 14.80 2.27 13.68
C ASP A 554 13.48 2.40 14.44
N VAL A 555 13.47 3.21 15.50
CA VAL A 555 12.28 3.52 16.32
C VAL A 555 12.05 5.02 16.27
N ILE A 556 10.94 5.44 15.69
CA ILE A 556 10.67 6.85 15.41
C ILE A 556 9.26 7.22 15.91
N GLY A 557 9.12 8.31 16.65
CA GLY A 557 7.82 8.85 17.07
C GLY A 557 7.03 7.96 18.04
N CYS A 558 7.68 6.97 18.66
CA CYS A 558 6.99 5.96 19.46
C CYS A 558 6.80 6.34 20.93
N THR A 559 5.75 5.80 21.54
CA THR A 559 5.50 5.94 22.98
C THR A 559 5.59 4.59 23.70
N PHE A 560 6.39 4.52 24.75
CA PHE A 560 6.56 3.37 25.64
C PHE A 560 5.97 3.72 27.02
N ASP A 561 4.80 3.20 27.36
CA ASP A 561 4.02 3.59 28.52
C ASP A 561 3.69 2.37 29.42
N GLY A 562 4.20 2.32 30.62
CA GLY A 562 3.84 1.28 31.59
C GLY A 562 4.40 -0.11 31.30
N ASN A 563 5.36 -0.27 30.38
CA ASN A 563 5.91 -1.58 30.02
C ASN A 563 6.76 -2.17 31.14
N LYS A 564 6.86 -3.48 31.21
CA LYS A 564 7.48 -4.22 32.32
C LYS A 564 8.50 -5.23 31.84
N GLY A 565 9.64 -5.26 32.50
CA GLY A 565 10.71 -6.23 32.20
C GLY A 565 11.65 -6.43 33.39
N VAL A 566 12.28 -7.59 33.47
CA VAL A 566 13.33 -7.83 34.48
C VAL A 566 14.51 -6.91 34.20
N ILE A 567 14.95 -6.85 32.94
CA ILE A 567 16.00 -5.95 32.44
C ILE A 567 15.47 -5.22 31.19
N GLY A 568 15.86 -3.96 31.01
CA GLY A 568 15.35 -3.17 29.89
C GLY A 568 13.83 -3.11 29.89
N SER A 569 13.21 -2.43 30.86
CA SER A 569 11.75 -2.45 31.02
C SER A 569 10.98 -1.94 29.77
N ALA A 570 11.62 -1.12 28.94
CA ALA A 570 11.09 -0.76 27.64
C ALA A 570 11.84 -1.50 26.51
N MET A 571 13.18 -1.41 26.47
CA MET A 571 13.97 -1.97 25.39
C MET A 571 15.16 -2.81 25.88
N PHE A 572 15.43 -3.91 25.20
CA PHE A 572 16.59 -4.73 25.44
C PHE A 572 17.37 -5.01 24.16
N LEU A 573 18.57 -4.49 24.07
CA LEU A 573 19.49 -4.64 22.96
C LEU A 573 20.55 -5.67 23.32
N GLN A 574 20.48 -6.84 22.74
CA GLN A 574 21.38 -7.95 23.03
C GLN A 574 22.39 -8.13 21.90
N SER A 575 23.62 -8.27 22.30
CA SER A 575 24.86 -8.41 21.54
C SER A 575 24.81 -8.62 20.02
N GLY A 576 25.73 -7.98 19.32
CA GLY A 576 26.02 -8.11 17.88
C GLY A 576 26.33 -6.75 17.26
N ASP A 577 26.67 -6.73 15.99
CA ASP A 577 27.05 -5.52 15.25
C ASP A 577 25.83 -4.66 14.82
N GLY A 578 24.65 -4.86 15.45
CA GLY A 578 23.41 -4.16 15.15
C GLY A 578 23.37 -2.73 15.66
N LEU A 579 22.84 -1.82 14.86
CA LEU A 579 22.61 -0.42 15.18
C LEU A 579 21.12 -0.19 15.48
N VAL A 580 20.85 0.35 16.65
CA VAL A 580 19.50 0.79 17.05
C VAL A 580 19.47 2.32 17.12
N ARG A 581 18.54 2.92 16.38
CA ARG A 581 18.32 4.36 16.32
C ARG A 581 16.93 4.68 16.88
N VAL A 582 16.87 5.59 17.83
CA VAL A 582 15.63 5.97 18.52
C VAL A 582 15.45 7.48 18.39
N THR A 583 14.39 7.93 17.74
CA THR A 583 14.16 9.35 17.47
C THR A 583 12.74 9.75 17.87
N ASP A 584 12.59 10.93 18.47
CA ASP A 584 11.28 11.54 18.82
C ASP A 584 10.40 10.63 19.69
N CYS A 585 11.00 9.81 20.56
CA CYS A 585 10.30 8.82 21.37
C CYS A 585 10.05 9.28 22.80
N VAL A 586 8.96 8.76 23.38
CA VAL A 586 8.59 9.01 24.78
C VAL A 586 8.62 7.71 25.57
N PHE A 587 9.35 7.70 26.69
CA PHE A 587 9.44 6.58 27.63
C PHE A 587 8.92 7.02 28.99
N LYS A 588 7.76 6.52 29.41
CA LYS A 588 7.15 6.91 30.67
C LYS A 588 6.48 5.75 31.39
N ASN A 589 6.37 5.86 32.71
CA ASN A 589 5.69 4.91 33.59
C ASN A 589 6.19 3.46 33.50
N ASN A 590 7.28 3.18 32.80
CA ASN A 590 7.79 1.82 32.64
C ASN A 590 8.39 1.30 33.96
N LYS A 591 8.26 -0.01 34.22
CA LYS A 591 8.60 -0.63 35.49
C LYS A 591 9.61 -1.76 35.28
N GLY A 592 10.82 -1.58 35.78
CA GLY A 592 11.89 -2.57 35.68
C GLY A 592 12.24 -3.21 36.99
N ALA A 593 12.77 -4.42 36.95
CA ALA A 593 13.30 -5.06 38.16
C ALA A 593 14.72 -4.60 38.52
N SER A 594 15.65 -4.60 37.53
CA SER A 594 17.05 -4.39 37.85
C SER A 594 17.89 -3.56 36.89
N ARG A 595 17.89 -3.75 35.61
CA ARG A 595 18.89 -3.20 34.71
C ARG A 595 18.30 -2.23 33.67
N GLY A 596 18.04 -1.02 34.13
CA GLY A 596 17.63 0.08 33.25
C GLY A 596 16.28 -0.02 32.55
N LEU A 597 15.80 1.10 32.13
CA LEU A 597 14.70 1.24 31.19
C LEU A 597 15.09 0.69 29.80
N ILE A 598 16.31 1.06 29.37
CA ILE A 598 16.95 0.53 28.17
C ILE A 598 18.25 -0.19 28.61
N GLN A 599 18.32 -1.45 28.28
CA GLN A 599 19.52 -2.28 28.50
C GLN A 599 20.22 -2.50 27.18
N THR A 600 21.50 -2.16 27.09
CA THR A 600 22.39 -2.57 26.02
C THR A 600 23.38 -3.62 26.53
N ASN A 601 23.65 -4.63 25.71
CA ASN A 601 24.56 -5.71 26.06
C ASN A 601 25.49 -6.06 24.89
N GLY A 602 26.72 -6.48 25.16
CA GLY A 602 27.69 -6.79 24.11
C GLY A 602 28.14 -5.56 23.32
N LYS A 603 28.33 -5.71 22.02
CA LYS A 603 28.73 -4.63 21.09
C LYS A 603 27.55 -3.79 20.57
N ALA A 604 26.40 -3.80 21.24
CA ALA A 604 25.24 -3.07 20.82
C ALA A 604 25.52 -1.55 20.70
N VAL A 605 25.02 -0.94 19.64
CA VAL A 605 25.10 0.50 19.39
C VAL A 605 23.72 1.12 19.49
N LEU A 606 23.56 2.06 20.42
CA LEU A 606 22.33 2.81 20.63
C LEU A 606 22.55 4.29 20.33
N PHE A 607 21.82 4.81 19.36
CA PHE A 607 21.75 6.24 19.09
C PHE A 607 20.35 6.75 19.45
N MET A 608 20.31 7.83 20.26
CA MET A 608 19.05 8.46 20.66
C MET A 608 19.05 9.93 20.29
N ASN A 609 17.96 10.41 19.74
CA ASN A 609 17.76 11.81 19.41
C ASN A 609 16.36 12.27 19.79
N ASN A 610 16.27 13.44 20.44
CA ASN A 610 15.01 14.11 20.74
C ASN A 610 14.02 13.26 21.58
N CYS A 611 14.54 12.44 22.51
CA CYS A 611 13.72 11.55 23.33
C CYS A 611 13.37 12.13 24.70
N GLN A 612 12.18 11.79 25.20
CA GLN A 612 11.70 12.15 26.53
C GLN A 612 11.61 10.91 27.40
N ILE A 613 12.25 10.95 28.57
CA ILE A 613 12.39 9.79 29.46
C ILE A 613 12.03 10.22 30.88
N TYR A 614 10.84 9.90 31.33
CA TYR A 614 10.37 10.39 32.64
C TYR A 614 9.39 9.42 33.32
N ASP A 615 9.26 9.59 34.67
CA ASP A 615 8.34 8.82 35.50
C ASP A 615 8.51 7.31 35.44
N ASN A 616 9.71 6.84 35.06
CA ASN A 616 9.99 5.41 35.02
C ASN A 616 10.52 4.94 36.39
N THR A 617 10.19 3.70 36.78
CA THR A 617 10.48 3.15 38.07
C THR A 617 11.29 1.86 37.97
N MET A 618 12.41 1.76 38.66
CA MET A 618 13.16 0.53 38.85
C MET A 618 12.97 0.05 40.28
N ARG A 619 12.74 -1.24 40.45
CA ARG A 619 12.54 -1.84 41.78
C ARG A 619 13.83 -1.94 42.55
N THR A 620 14.90 -2.39 41.93
CA THR A 620 16.25 -2.39 42.46
C THR A 620 17.16 -1.66 41.48
N ASN A 621 18.31 -1.22 42.00
CA ASN A 621 19.06 -0.34 41.20
C ASN A 621 20.57 -0.55 41.31
N GLN A 622 20.96 -1.76 41.20
CA GLN A 622 22.39 -2.05 41.28
C GLN A 622 23.15 -1.51 40.06
N TRP A 623 22.46 -1.28 38.87
CA TRP A 623 23.18 -1.11 37.62
C TRP A 623 22.79 0.13 36.80
N GLY A 624 21.58 0.58 36.80
CA GLY A 624 21.14 1.77 36.06
C GLY A 624 19.62 1.90 36.03
N THR A 625 19.06 3.13 36.15
CA THR A 625 17.61 3.36 36.13
C THR A 625 17.11 3.64 34.72
N VAL A 626 17.84 4.41 33.94
CA VAL A 626 17.47 4.79 32.58
C VAL A 626 18.26 3.95 31.56
N ILE A 627 19.56 4.11 31.52
CA ILE A 627 20.44 3.32 30.65
C ILE A 627 21.31 2.38 31.49
N HIS A 628 21.38 1.13 31.12
CA HIS A 628 22.40 0.21 31.55
C HIS A 628 23.10 -0.41 30.34
N GLY A 629 24.35 -0.05 30.12
CA GLY A 629 25.21 -0.66 29.12
C GLY A 629 26.19 -1.63 29.74
N ALA A 630 26.15 -2.88 29.34
CA ALA A 630 27.07 -3.93 29.80
C ALA A 630 27.94 -4.41 28.65
N ASN A 631 29.25 -4.53 28.91
CA ASN A 631 30.29 -4.93 27.93
C ASN A 631 30.32 -4.02 26.70
N PRO A 632 31.40 -3.70 26.08
CA PRO A 632 31.67 -2.46 25.36
C PRO A 632 30.57 -2.04 24.39
N SER A 633 29.45 -1.55 24.93
CA SER A 633 28.36 -0.98 24.15
C SER A 633 28.64 0.51 23.88
N VAL A 634 28.02 1.02 22.84
CA VAL A 634 28.07 2.43 22.44
C VAL A 634 26.71 3.05 22.68
N VAL A 635 26.66 4.12 23.47
CA VAL A 635 25.44 4.89 23.73
C VAL A 635 25.68 6.35 23.36
N CYS A 636 24.96 6.87 22.41
CA CYS A 636 25.03 8.28 21.99
C CYS A 636 23.63 8.92 22.10
N MET A 637 23.56 10.08 22.73
CA MET A 637 22.32 10.82 22.96
C MET A 637 22.46 12.28 22.56
N ASN A 638 21.46 12.81 21.89
CA ASN A 638 21.33 14.23 21.55
C ASN A 638 19.91 14.72 21.85
N ASN A 639 19.78 15.93 22.35
CA ASN A 639 18.47 16.57 22.61
C ASN A 639 17.50 15.75 23.50
N CYS A 640 17.98 14.98 24.46
CA CYS A 640 17.12 14.17 25.30
C CYS A 640 16.76 14.85 26.62
N SER A 641 15.58 14.58 27.16
CA SER A 641 15.15 14.97 28.51
C SER A 641 14.98 13.75 29.39
N ILE A 642 15.67 13.75 30.52
CA ILE A 642 15.66 12.64 31.50
C ILE A 642 15.35 13.22 32.89
N HIS A 643 14.21 12.87 33.46
CA HIS A 643 13.80 13.38 34.78
C HIS A 643 12.78 12.46 35.45
N ASN A 644 12.55 12.62 36.74
CA ASN A 644 11.59 11.86 37.56
C ASN A 644 11.73 10.33 37.44
N ASN A 645 12.87 9.83 37.02
CA ASN A 645 13.11 8.39 36.98
C ASN A 645 13.66 7.91 38.32
N VAL A 646 12.94 7.01 38.98
CA VAL A 646 13.22 6.66 40.38
C VAL A 646 13.59 5.19 40.55
N SER A 647 14.45 4.94 41.57
CA SER A 647 14.64 3.61 42.11
C SER A 647 13.86 3.48 43.43
N GLN A 648 13.16 2.38 43.59
CA GLN A 648 12.40 2.10 44.82
C GLN A 648 13.27 1.64 45.98
N GLN A 649 14.51 1.23 45.75
CA GLN A 649 15.41 0.76 46.80
C GLN A 649 16.11 1.94 47.45
N ALA A 650 15.76 2.22 48.68
CA ALA A 650 16.41 3.24 49.50
C ALA A 650 17.90 2.90 49.78
N GLY A 651 18.79 3.91 49.61
CA GLY A 651 20.21 3.80 49.92
C GLY A 651 21.03 2.91 48.95
N GLY A 652 20.47 2.56 47.84
CA GLY A 652 21.14 1.70 46.82
C GLY A 652 22.21 2.43 46.01
N THR A 653 22.92 1.68 45.18
CA THR A 653 23.94 2.13 44.24
C THR A 653 23.34 2.65 42.92
N SER A 654 22.18 3.35 42.99
CA SER A 654 21.44 3.78 41.80
C SER A 654 22.25 4.75 40.94
N VAL A 655 22.21 4.43 39.65
CA VAL A 655 22.83 5.28 38.62
C VAL A 655 21.76 5.55 37.56
N CYS A 656 21.66 6.76 37.06
CA CYS A 656 20.72 7.07 36.00
C CYS A 656 21.25 6.58 34.66
N LEU A 657 22.49 6.93 34.33
CA LEU A 657 23.17 6.52 33.10
C LEU A 657 24.44 5.73 33.48
N ASN A 658 24.40 4.42 33.24
CA ASN A 658 25.54 3.53 33.50
C ASN A 658 25.92 2.79 32.22
N ASN A 659 27.16 2.93 31.76
CA ASN A 659 27.64 2.22 30.57
C ASN A 659 29.12 1.80 30.72
N ASP A 660 29.42 0.57 30.42
CA ASP A 660 30.74 -0.03 30.45
C ASP A 660 31.54 0.20 29.16
N GLY A 661 31.06 1.00 28.23
CA GLY A 661 31.69 1.26 26.93
C GLY A 661 31.84 2.74 26.61
N PHE A 662 31.44 3.13 25.44
CA PHE A 662 31.47 4.52 24.98
C PHE A 662 30.14 5.21 25.22
N THR A 663 30.19 6.34 25.92
CA THR A 663 29.00 7.18 26.15
C THR A 663 29.26 8.58 25.60
N VAL A 664 28.37 9.07 24.79
CA VAL A 664 28.36 10.43 24.27
C VAL A 664 26.99 11.05 24.54
N VAL A 665 26.95 12.15 25.26
CA VAL A 665 25.69 12.85 25.57
C VAL A 665 25.85 14.32 25.19
N VAL A 666 24.96 14.82 24.37
CA VAL A 666 25.01 16.17 23.81
C VAL A 666 23.67 16.86 23.97
N ASN A 667 23.66 18.14 24.19
CA ASN A 667 22.43 18.96 24.24
C ASN A 667 21.32 18.35 25.12
N THR A 668 21.66 17.64 26.19
CA THR A 668 20.72 16.79 26.94
C THR A 668 20.54 17.35 28.36
N THR A 669 19.30 17.30 28.83
CA THR A 669 18.99 17.59 30.22
C THR A 669 18.75 16.29 30.97
N ALA A 670 19.58 15.97 31.94
CA ALA A 670 19.47 14.77 32.76
C ALA A 670 19.42 15.12 34.26
N VAL A 671 18.32 14.75 34.92
CA VAL A 671 18.09 14.99 36.34
C VAL A 671 17.90 13.66 37.06
N GLY A 672 18.82 13.31 37.98
CA GLY A 672 18.69 12.18 38.87
C GLY A 672 17.78 12.50 40.05
N GLU A 673 16.81 11.67 40.38
CA GLU A 673 15.86 11.91 41.47
C GLU A 673 16.39 11.39 42.83
N ASN A 674 16.71 10.10 42.88
CA ASN A 674 17.22 9.47 44.12
C ASN A 674 18.45 8.60 43.80
N ALA A 675 19.17 8.91 42.77
CA ALA A 675 20.32 8.17 42.31
C ALA A 675 21.56 8.49 43.14
N LYS A 676 22.34 7.50 43.53
CA LYS A 676 23.63 7.69 44.18
C LYS A 676 24.61 8.45 43.24
N SER A 677 24.53 8.18 41.96
CA SER A 677 25.17 8.99 40.92
C SER A 677 24.28 9.13 39.69
N LEU A 678 24.33 10.29 39.04
CA LEU A 678 23.63 10.51 37.80
C LEU A 678 24.24 9.66 36.68
N CYS A 679 25.55 9.73 36.54
CA CYS A 679 26.31 9.02 35.51
C CYS A 679 27.37 8.13 36.17
N ARG A 680 27.60 6.97 35.62
CA ARG A 680 28.67 6.07 35.99
C ARG A 680 29.30 5.52 34.71
N SER A 681 30.61 5.61 34.66
CA SER A 681 31.43 4.91 33.70
C SER A 681 32.01 3.72 34.42
N ASN A 682 31.45 2.54 34.23
CA ASN A 682 31.87 1.33 34.91
C ASN A 682 33.07 0.71 34.19
N ASN A 683 33.92 0.09 34.94
CA ASN A 683 35.13 -0.57 34.46
C ASN A 683 34.98 -2.10 34.63
N ASN A 684 34.93 -2.81 33.57
CA ASN A 684 35.28 -4.22 33.59
C ASN A 684 36.81 -4.33 33.40
N THR A 685 37.47 -5.16 34.16
CA THR A 685 38.93 -5.26 34.26
C THR A 685 39.70 -5.37 32.94
N THR A 686 39.03 -5.48 31.81
CA THR A 686 39.59 -5.68 30.48
C THR A 686 39.31 -4.58 29.45
N SER A 687 38.43 -3.62 29.74
CA SER A 687 38.07 -2.57 28.79
C SER A 687 38.02 -1.18 29.43
N HIS A 688 38.56 -0.20 28.74
CA HIS A 688 38.51 1.20 29.16
C HIS A 688 37.18 1.80 28.73
N SER A 689 36.43 2.36 29.65
CA SER A 689 35.23 3.14 29.31
C SER A 689 35.56 4.60 29.08
N PHE A 690 34.84 5.21 28.15
CA PHE A 690 34.98 6.62 27.81
C PHE A 690 33.61 7.30 27.83
N SER A 691 33.54 8.47 28.45
CA SER A 691 32.33 9.29 28.49
C SER A 691 32.60 10.72 28.10
N LEU A 692 31.84 11.27 27.18
CA LEU A 692 31.88 12.66 26.75
C LEU A 692 30.49 13.28 26.94
N TYR A 693 30.45 14.40 27.65
CA TYR A 693 29.27 15.22 27.79
C TYR A 693 29.58 16.62 27.24
N ASP A 694 28.65 17.16 26.43
CA ASP A 694 28.85 18.47 25.82
C ASP A 694 27.52 19.22 25.70
N ASN A 695 27.50 20.44 26.23
CA ASN A 695 26.35 21.30 26.23
C ASN A 695 25.11 20.70 26.96
N CYS A 696 25.34 20.02 28.07
CA CYS A 696 24.32 19.34 28.86
C CYS A 696 23.92 20.12 30.14
N ILE A 697 22.75 19.82 30.69
CA ILE A 697 22.37 20.12 32.05
C ILE A 697 22.35 18.81 32.82
N LEU A 698 23.24 18.68 33.80
CA LEU A 698 23.45 17.47 34.60
C LEU A 698 23.17 17.75 36.05
N ALA A 699 22.10 17.21 36.61
CA ALA A 699 21.69 17.45 37.98
C ALA A 699 21.35 16.16 38.73
N ASN A 700 21.53 16.18 40.07
CA ASN A 700 21.15 15.08 40.93
C ASN A 700 20.48 15.61 42.19
N LYS A 701 19.24 15.27 42.44
CA LYS A 701 18.46 15.72 43.62
C LYS A 701 18.74 14.92 44.87
N HIS A 702 19.50 13.82 44.81
CA HIS A 702 19.85 13.04 45.97
C HIS A 702 20.81 13.82 46.89
N ALA A 703 20.51 13.90 48.20
CA ALA A 703 21.25 14.74 49.18
C ALA A 703 22.76 14.44 49.23
N ASN A 704 23.16 13.22 48.98
CA ASN A 704 24.56 12.76 48.91
C ASN A 704 24.91 12.20 47.51
N GLY A 705 24.13 12.58 46.50
CA GLY A 705 24.30 12.04 45.18
C GLY A 705 25.44 12.70 44.40
N LEU A 706 26.18 11.90 43.67
CA LEU A 706 27.23 12.34 42.77
C LEU A 706 26.66 12.62 41.36
N ILE A 707 27.26 13.55 40.65
CA ILE A 707 27.00 13.63 39.19
C ILE A 707 27.72 12.48 38.48
N PHE A 708 28.98 12.25 38.80
CA PHE A 708 29.75 11.15 38.23
C PHE A 708 30.32 10.23 39.28
N ALA A 709 30.22 8.94 39.08
CA ALA A 709 31.02 7.92 39.73
C ALA A 709 32.08 7.38 38.75
N LYS A 710 33.34 7.61 39.07
CA LYS A 710 34.46 7.16 38.26
C LYS A 710 35.05 5.85 38.76
N GLU A 711 35.25 4.91 37.88
CA GLU A 711 36.07 3.74 38.14
C GLU A 711 37.50 3.94 37.63
N ALA A 712 38.47 3.20 38.19
CA ALA A 712 39.92 3.45 38.03
C ALA A 712 40.43 3.61 36.58
N ASN A 713 39.83 2.91 35.62
CA ASN A 713 40.25 2.93 34.21
C ASN A 713 39.27 3.65 33.27
N SER A 714 38.38 4.48 33.81
CA SER A 714 37.45 5.23 33.04
C SER A 714 37.92 6.65 32.75
N SER A 715 37.60 7.17 31.55
CA SER A 715 37.87 8.56 31.15
C SER A 715 36.59 9.33 30.96
N VAL A 716 36.45 10.48 31.63
CA VAL A 716 35.30 11.37 31.50
C VAL A 716 35.77 12.73 30.99
N LYS A 717 35.08 13.31 30.04
CA LYS A 717 35.32 14.66 29.51
C LYS A 717 34.06 15.47 29.45
N LEU A 718 34.11 16.69 30.03
CA LEU A 718 32.97 17.60 30.11
C LEU A 718 33.28 18.91 29.40
N TYR A 719 32.34 19.36 28.57
CA TYR A 719 32.44 20.59 27.80
C TYR A 719 31.13 21.37 27.87
N ASN A 720 31.19 22.64 28.19
CA ASN A 720 30.03 23.53 28.14
C ASN A 720 28.80 23.06 28.94
N ASP A 721 29.01 22.32 30.01
CA ASP A 721 27.92 21.72 30.80
C ASP A 721 27.53 22.59 31.99
N ILE A 722 26.28 22.56 32.39
CA ILE A 722 25.81 23.05 33.71
C ILE A 722 25.68 21.83 34.60
N ILE A 723 26.41 21.85 35.72
CA ILE A 723 26.54 20.74 36.63
C ILE A 723 26.14 21.16 38.03
N GLY A 724 25.19 20.49 38.66
CA GLY A 724 24.78 20.85 40.03
C GLY A 724 24.05 19.77 40.81
N PRO A 725 23.70 20.02 42.09
CA PRO A 725 24.51 20.68 43.14
C PRO A 725 25.54 19.71 43.70
N LYS A 726 26.55 20.26 44.31
CA LYS A 726 27.65 19.52 44.96
C LYS A 726 28.37 18.52 44.07
N ALA A 727 29.07 19.06 43.14
CA ALA A 727 30.08 18.29 42.41
C ALA A 727 31.27 17.89 43.28
N THR A 728 31.03 17.32 44.45
CA THR A 728 32.07 16.97 45.42
C THR A 728 33.05 15.93 44.93
N ASN A 729 32.80 15.39 43.74
CA ASN A 729 33.68 14.42 43.06
C ASN A 729 33.88 14.72 41.55
N THR A 730 33.76 15.93 41.10
CA THR A 730 34.35 16.31 39.83
C THR A 730 35.83 16.52 40.07
N ASP A 731 36.66 15.53 39.76
CA ASP A 731 38.07 15.74 39.53
C ASP A 731 38.18 16.86 38.51
N GLY A 732 38.89 17.95 38.84
CA GLY A 732 39.05 19.09 37.94
C GLY A 732 39.60 18.72 36.57
N SER A 733 40.24 17.55 36.41
CA SER A 733 40.69 16.99 35.18
C SER A 733 39.56 16.58 34.17
N TRP A 734 38.30 16.47 34.63
CA TRP A 734 37.15 16.18 33.77
C TRP A 734 36.54 17.43 33.15
N LEU A 735 36.70 18.58 33.82
CA LEU A 735 36.17 19.89 33.38
C LEU A 735 37.09 20.47 32.31
N VAL A 736 36.95 20.06 31.08
CA VAL A 736 37.87 20.42 30.01
C VAL A 736 37.71 21.86 29.54
N LYS A 737 36.45 22.35 29.33
CA LYS A 737 36.20 23.70 28.85
C LYS A 737 34.81 24.22 29.18
N ASN A 738 34.71 25.47 29.64
CA ASN A 738 33.47 26.24 29.76
C ASN A 738 32.36 25.60 30.65
N ASN A 739 32.71 24.75 31.60
CA ASN A 739 31.73 24.16 32.50
C ASN A 739 31.35 25.12 33.61
N VAL A 740 30.08 25.12 34.00
CA VAL A 740 29.60 25.87 35.19
C VAL A 740 29.12 24.87 36.22
N VAL A 741 29.78 24.89 37.38
CA VAL A 741 29.40 24.09 38.54
C VAL A 741 28.56 24.98 39.47
N VAL A 742 27.38 24.52 39.86
CA VAL A 742 26.44 25.25 40.70
C VAL A 742 26.46 24.63 42.10
N ASP A 743 26.92 25.39 43.10
CA ASP A 743 27.05 24.91 44.47
C ASP A 743 25.76 25.00 45.32
N SER A 744 24.78 25.74 44.88
CA SER A 744 23.50 25.88 45.54
C SER A 744 22.46 24.92 44.98
N GLU A 745 21.46 24.55 45.76
CA GLU A 745 20.28 23.83 45.29
C GLU A 745 19.82 24.45 43.98
N LEU A 746 19.75 23.63 42.93
CA LEU A 746 19.46 24.11 41.62
C LEU A 746 18.10 24.79 41.59
N SER A 747 18.13 26.09 41.43
CA SER A 747 16.89 26.86 41.29
C SER A 747 15.99 26.36 40.17
N PHE A 748 16.56 25.66 39.18
CA PHE A 748 15.77 25.06 38.14
C PHE A 748 15.07 23.76 38.57
N CYS A 749 15.54 23.03 39.55
CA CYS A 749 14.80 21.91 40.13
C CYS A 749 13.61 22.38 40.96
N ASN A 750 13.72 23.57 41.58
CA ASN A 750 12.67 24.17 42.41
C ASN A 750 11.80 25.23 41.71
N GLY A 751 12.29 25.81 40.62
CA GLY A 751 11.61 26.87 39.88
C GLY A 751 11.44 26.61 38.38
N ALA A 752 11.93 25.48 37.89
CA ALA A 752 11.73 25.13 36.53
C ALA A 752 10.24 24.83 36.31
N SER A 753 9.64 25.56 35.45
CA SER A 753 8.32 25.19 34.93
C SER A 753 8.46 23.87 34.19
N PHE A 754 8.21 22.78 34.89
CA PHE A 754 8.00 21.49 34.27
C PHE A 754 6.69 21.57 33.47
N ASP A 755 6.81 21.60 32.18
CA ASP A 755 5.63 21.47 31.35
C ASP A 755 5.29 19.97 31.23
N SER A 756 4.43 19.50 32.14
CA SER A 756 4.00 18.10 32.18
C SER A 756 3.31 17.67 30.89
N SER A 757 2.79 18.62 30.11
CA SER A 757 2.16 18.33 28.82
C SER A 757 3.19 18.03 27.72
N LYS A 758 4.43 18.49 27.91
CA LYS A 758 5.51 18.36 26.91
C LYS A 758 6.71 17.57 27.41
N GLY A 759 6.74 17.17 28.71
CA GLY A 759 7.73 16.27 29.28
C GLY A 759 9.17 16.76 29.24
N TYR A 760 9.43 18.06 29.32
CA TYR A 760 10.80 18.60 29.35
C TYR A 760 11.05 19.57 30.48
N TRP A 761 12.32 19.73 30.81
CA TRP A 761 12.79 20.70 31.81
C TRP A 761 13.51 21.85 31.11
N LYS A 762 13.23 23.05 31.55
CA LYS A 762 13.87 24.28 31.06
C LYS A 762 14.72 24.90 32.15
N TRP A 763 15.93 25.33 31.82
CA TRP A 763 16.75 26.13 32.71
C TRP A 763 16.17 27.54 32.89
N ASN A 764 15.97 27.96 34.15
CA ASN A 764 15.48 29.29 34.48
C ASN A 764 16.51 30.08 35.32
N GLY A 765 17.75 29.63 35.43
CA GLY A 765 18.79 30.32 36.19
C GLY A 765 19.41 31.52 35.46
N PRO A 766 20.27 32.28 36.12
CA PRO A 766 20.88 33.47 35.56
C PRO A 766 21.79 33.12 34.38
N SER A 767 21.56 33.79 33.28
CA SER A 767 22.28 33.58 32.01
C SER A 767 23.64 34.27 31.95
N ALA A 768 23.98 35.12 32.92
CA ALA A 768 25.09 36.07 32.80
C ALA A 768 26.51 35.48 32.87
N SER A 769 26.68 34.24 33.27
CA SER A 769 27.99 33.62 33.44
C SER A 769 28.27 32.43 32.49
N PHE A 770 27.43 32.21 31.50
CA PHE A 770 27.53 31.02 30.65
C PHE A 770 28.01 31.34 29.25
N THR A 771 29.02 30.62 28.79
CA THR A 771 29.48 30.69 27.39
C THR A 771 28.76 29.67 26.53
N LYS A 772 27.94 30.12 25.60
CA LYS A 772 27.17 29.25 24.68
C LYS A 772 28.11 28.38 23.83
N ALA A 773 27.80 27.10 23.70
CA ALA A 773 28.51 26.18 22.84
C ALA A 773 28.21 26.44 21.35
N LYS A 774 29.23 26.32 20.51
CA LYS A 774 29.03 26.37 19.04
C LYS A 774 28.84 24.98 18.48
N GLU A 775 27.88 24.82 17.60
CA GLU A 775 27.59 23.55 16.93
C GLU A 775 28.83 22.93 16.25
N ALA A 776 29.61 23.75 15.53
CA ALA A 776 30.85 23.30 14.90
C ALA A 776 31.88 22.72 15.87
N ASP A 777 31.99 23.29 17.07
CA ASP A 777 32.88 22.80 18.11
C ASP A 777 32.40 21.47 18.69
N ILE A 778 31.09 21.32 18.88
CA ILE A 778 30.45 20.07 19.29
C ILE A 778 30.73 18.98 18.25
N ILE A 779 30.42 19.22 16.99
CA ILE A 779 30.64 18.28 15.89
C ILE A 779 32.13 17.86 15.80
N THR A 780 33.04 18.83 15.95
CA THR A 780 34.51 18.54 15.89
C THR A 780 34.90 17.61 17.04
N ARG A 781 34.40 17.83 18.27
CA ARG A 781 34.69 16.94 19.38
C ARG A 781 34.08 15.55 19.22
N LEU A 782 32.86 15.46 18.70
CA LEU A 782 32.20 14.19 18.47
C LEU A 782 32.92 13.35 17.42
N ASN A 783 33.34 13.96 16.33
CA ASN A 783 34.13 13.28 15.29
C ASN A 783 35.49 12.78 15.84
N GLY A 784 36.11 13.55 16.74
CA GLY A 784 37.35 13.17 17.43
C GLY A 784 37.16 12.10 18.54
N ALA A 785 35.91 11.91 19.01
CA ALA A 785 35.57 11.00 20.10
C ALA A 785 34.94 9.68 19.63
N PHE A 786 35.24 9.21 18.43
CA PHE A 786 34.73 7.95 17.87
C PHE A 786 33.21 7.90 17.60
N ALA A 787 32.57 9.06 17.41
CA ALA A 787 31.14 9.16 17.12
C ALA A 787 30.79 9.74 15.72
N PRO A 788 31.60 9.58 14.66
CA PRO A 788 31.31 10.20 13.37
C PRO A 788 29.98 9.66 12.77
N LYS A 789 29.66 8.40 12.92
CA LYS A 789 28.38 7.82 12.47
C LYS A 789 27.18 8.41 13.23
N PHE A 790 27.35 8.78 14.48
CA PHE A 790 26.32 9.47 15.23
C PHE A 790 26.10 10.90 14.70
N VAL A 791 27.18 11.61 14.41
CA VAL A 791 27.14 12.95 13.82
C VAL A 791 26.46 12.90 12.44
N GLU A 792 26.83 11.97 11.60
CA GLU A 792 26.23 11.75 10.29
C GLU A 792 24.72 11.49 10.41
N TRP A 793 24.34 10.63 11.33
CA TRP A 793 22.93 10.32 11.55
C TRP A 793 22.14 11.52 12.09
N VAL A 794 22.64 12.24 13.09
CA VAL A 794 21.97 13.45 13.61
C VAL A 794 21.82 14.52 12.52
N ASN A 795 22.84 14.70 11.69
CA ASN A 795 22.78 15.64 10.57
C ASN A 795 21.76 15.24 9.53
N SER A 796 21.53 13.94 9.28
CA SER A 796 20.47 13.46 8.41
C SER A 796 19.05 13.77 8.92
N LEU A 797 18.91 14.03 10.22
CA LEU A 797 17.66 14.45 10.88
C LEU A 797 17.51 15.98 10.96
N GLY A 798 18.39 16.75 10.36
CA GLY A 798 18.42 18.22 10.40
C GLY A 798 19.51 18.82 11.31
N GLY A 799 20.38 17.97 11.85
CA GLY A 799 21.56 18.39 12.60
C GLY A 799 21.33 18.73 14.08
N PHE A 800 22.37 19.30 14.70
CA PHE A 800 22.37 19.73 16.11
C PHE A 800 21.73 21.11 16.33
N ASN A 801 21.18 21.73 15.30
CA ASN A 801 20.73 23.11 15.29
C ASN A 801 19.29 23.32 15.78
N LYS A 802 18.63 22.29 16.25
CA LYS A 802 17.28 22.39 16.84
C LYS A 802 17.28 21.82 18.24
N ASP A 803 16.47 22.42 19.09
CA ASP A 803 16.19 21.88 20.43
C ASP A 803 15.06 20.82 20.38
N GLN A 804 14.74 20.24 21.53
CA GLN A 804 13.68 19.23 21.66
C GLN A 804 12.28 19.72 21.28
N LEU A 805 12.07 21.03 21.29
CA LEU A 805 10.82 21.68 20.87
C LEU A 805 10.82 22.09 19.39
N GLY A 806 11.88 21.78 18.66
CA GLY A 806 12.06 22.22 17.28
C GLY A 806 12.51 23.68 17.15
N THR A 807 12.83 24.38 18.25
CA THR A 807 13.35 25.75 18.24
C THR A 807 14.78 25.72 17.66
N ALA A 808 15.04 26.61 16.71
CA ALA A 808 16.37 26.71 16.13
C ALA A 808 17.38 27.17 17.19
N ARG A 809 18.48 26.44 17.34
CA ARG A 809 19.67 26.83 18.10
C ARG A 809 20.47 27.84 17.29
N THR A 810 20.93 28.91 17.93
CA THR A 810 21.64 29.98 17.23
C THR A 810 23.03 29.56 16.80
N THR A 811 23.46 29.94 15.61
CA THR A 811 24.83 29.69 15.11
C THR A 811 25.89 30.39 15.95
N SER A 812 25.56 31.45 16.64
CA SER A 812 26.43 32.17 17.57
C SER A 812 26.70 31.41 18.87
N GLY A 813 25.94 30.34 19.14
CA GLY A 813 26.06 29.48 20.33
C GLY A 813 24.71 29.02 20.84
N THR A 814 24.72 27.83 21.46
CA THR A 814 23.52 27.20 22.02
C THR A 814 23.58 27.12 23.53
N TRP A 815 22.43 27.19 24.20
CA TRP A 815 22.31 26.93 25.60
C TRP A 815 22.43 25.43 25.92
N PRO A 816 22.96 25.06 27.10
CA PRO A 816 22.97 23.65 27.49
C PRO A 816 21.60 23.06 27.69
N GLY A 817 21.52 21.75 27.52
CA GLY A 817 20.32 20.98 27.76
C GLY A 817 19.47 20.76 26.51
N SER A 818 18.35 20.06 26.70
CA SER A 818 17.48 19.62 25.61
C SER A 818 16.62 20.74 25.02
N VAL A 819 16.48 21.87 25.74
CA VAL A 819 15.63 23.00 25.32
C VAL A 819 16.44 24.29 25.29
N GLU A 820 16.33 25.02 24.17
CA GLU A 820 16.98 26.33 24.03
C GLU A 820 16.27 27.37 24.91
N LEU A 821 17.03 28.15 25.63
CA LEU A 821 16.50 29.29 26.40
C LEU A 821 16.23 30.44 25.41
N LYS A 822 15.03 30.98 25.43
CA LYS A 822 14.66 32.20 24.71
C LYS A 822 15.04 33.45 25.45
#